data_1aaea73230b378c079f9e46d379b5644
#
_entry.id   1aaea73230b378c079f9e46d379b5644
#
_cell.length_a   1.000
_cell.length_b   1.000
_cell.length_c   1.000
_cell.angle_alpha   90.00
_cell.angle_beta   90.00
_cell.angle_gamma   90.00
#
_symmetry.space_group_name_H-M   'P 1'
#
loop_
_entity.id
_entity.type
_entity.pdbx_description
1 polymer ?
#
loop_
_entity_poly.entity_id
_entity_poly.type
_entity_poly.pdbx_seq_one_letter_code
_entity_poly.pdbx_strand_id
1 'polypeptide(L)'
;MIYLVTGNRQLFQSDYYEIISLEKSLEIINQWDVVEFDTETSGRDPHCCKLLCAQFGNRAANIQIVVDTSTIDIQHYKQILETKLLVGHNLKFDIQFLYNYQIIPTNVWDTMVVEQLLHLGFDNKFFHYSLQAVADRRLKIDIDKTTRGEIIWRGLDDKVVLYAAGDVVHLEDIRDLQIQDCKIKTCTAAAQIENAFVPVIAYLEWCGIRLDVNKWQTKIKDNERKRDEALEKLNQWVVDYYKSHGGTAEGYIEVECTLMEQFGEQCVWHDIPKEITGKEKVYEERSVDPLLGLEYVRKYVKYLKTCDYVTINNQGDLFGGWDLEPKCCINWASSKQTIPFFQMLGFNTTAKDKKTGDLKDSVVEKVLAKQKGIADDFLKLYFAYKEKFKDCSTYGQNYIDAINPNTDRIHTTFWQLGAASGRMSCGSRNFNSDLAKLKGIAPSRCRYVQLQNLPSDEITRGAFIPKEGNLMTACDYAALESRLGADIYNEPEMLEEFLHRSGDMHSLCAKLVFHEELKDVPIEEIKEKRPDLRKKVKPIEFSQQFGGGAGAVADALGCSREEAQKFVKAYADGFKGITEFKKKGSAFVRKYGYVLICEHTGHKLYWEDFKKWREIEDLPEYIYKREYSAEERKEHEGAAAKWDRMALNAPTQGSGIAILKLSMTLFFRWLCKEGYFGKVLLCNLVHDESVIEFPQELKDIVVPKLKEYMEKGASVLCKKLPIPCVPETGDHWIH
;
A
#
# COMPACT_ATOMS: atom_id res chain seq x y z
N MET A 1 -13.06 -35.08 -16.58
CA MET A 1 -12.56 -35.36 -17.97
C MET A 1 -11.85 -34.12 -18.47
N ILE A 2 -10.64 -34.28 -19.02
CA ILE A 2 -9.83 -33.15 -19.49
C ILE A 2 -9.88 -33.10 -21.02
N TYR A 3 -10.10 -31.95 -21.58
CA TYR A 3 -10.04 -31.66 -23.01
C TYR A 3 -8.97 -30.62 -23.31
N LEU A 4 -8.27 -30.77 -24.44
CA LEU A 4 -7.36 -29.78 -25.00
C LEU A 4 -7.92 -29.25 -26.34
N VAL A 5 -7.91 -27.93 -26.52
CA VAL A 5 -8.23 -27.26 -27.78
C VAL A 5 -6.96 -26.60 -28.31
N THR A 6 -6.42 -27.15 -29.40
CA THR A 6 -5.17 -26.69 -30.02
C THR A 6 -5.16 -26.88 -31.52
N GLY A 7 -4.51 -25.98 -32.25
CA GLY A 7 -4.17 -26.16 -33.67
C GLY A 7 -2.96 -27.07 -33.89
N ASN A 8 -2.12 -27.29 -32.88
CA ASN A 8 -0.86 -28.05 -32.98
C ASN A 8 -1.01 -29.51 -32.48
N ARG A 9 -2.02 -30.22 -32.97
CA ARG A 9 -2.35 -31.58 -32.47
C ARG A 9 -1.17 -32.55 -32.42
N GLN A 10 -0.17 -32.37 -33.28
CA GLN A 10 1.00 -33.26 -33.38
C GLN A 10 1.98 -33.13 -32.18
N LEU A 11 1.90 -32.03 -31.44
CA LEU A 11 2.77 -31.78 -30.30
C LEU A 11 2.28 -32.42 -29.00
N PHE A 12 1.05 -32.88 -28.97
CA PHE A 12 0.38 -33.36 -27.78
C PHE A 12 -0.03 -34.82 -27.91
N GLN A 13 0.51 -35.69 -27.06
CA GLN A 13 0.26 -37.13 -27.08
C GLN A 13 0.15 -37.63 -25.63
N SER A 14 -1.05 -37.60 -25.09
CA SER A 14 -1.30 -38.05 -23.71
C SER A 14 -2.64 -38.84 -23.66
N ASP A 15 -2.66 -39.91 -22.88
CA ASP A 15 -3.86 -40.68 -22.57
C ASP A 15 -4.73 -40.04 -21.48
N TYR A 16 -4.26 -38.93 -20.87
CA TYR A 16 -4.94 -38.26 -19.75
C TYR A 16 -5.93 -37.20 -20.21
N TYR A 17 -5.90 -36.78 -21.47
CA TYR A 17 -6.85 -35.80 -22.03
C TYR A 17 -7.17 -36.13 -23.51
N GLU A 18 -8.28 -35.58 -23.98
CA GLU A 18 -8.73 -35.70 -25.37
C GLU A 18 -8.61 -34.34 -26.09
N ILE A 19 -8.15 -34.37 -27.36
CA ILE A 19 -8.10 -33.16 -28.20
C ILE A 19 -9.40 -33.00 -28.93
N ILE A 20 -10.15 -31.93 -28.63
CA ILE A 20 -11.43 -31.59 -29.27
C ILE A 20 -11.31 -30.37 -30.19
N SER A 21 -12.34 -30.12 -31.00
CA SER A 21 -12.40 -28.92 -31.84
C SER A 21 -12.85 -27.70 -31.02
N LEU A 22 -12.58 -26.50 -31.55
CA LEU A 22 -13.06 -25.23 -31.00
C LEU A 22 -14.59 -25.25 -30.86
N GLU A 23 -15.32 -25.66 -31.91
CA GLU A 23 -16.78 -25.69 -31.92
C GLU A 23 -17.31 -26.59 -30.81
N LYS A 24 -16.68 -27.75 -30.61
CA LYS A 24 -17.10 -28.69 -29.57
C LYS A 24 -16.85 -28.10 -28.17
N SER A 25 -15.76 -27.40 -27.96
CA SER A 25 -15.48 -26.73 -26.68
C SER A 25 -16.51 -25.64 -26.38
N LEU A 26 -16.84 -24.81 -27.37
CA LEU A 26 -17.88 -23.79 -27.25
C LEU A 26 -19.26 -24.38 -26.95
N GLU A 27 -19.64 -25.49 -27.66
CA GLU A 27 -20.87 -26.20 -27.37
C GLU A 27 -20.97 -26.67 -25.91
N ILE A 28 -19.87 -27.23 -25.37
CA ILE A 28 -19.82 -27.72 -23.99
C ILE A 28 -19.94 -26.57 -23.02
N ILE A 29 -19.10 -25.53 -23.15
CA ILE A 29 -19.04 -24.43 -22.17
C ILE A 29 -20.31 -23.58 -22.18
N ASN A 30 -20.97 -23.42 -23.33
CA ASN A 30 -22.23 -22.67 -23.43
C ASN A 30 -23.36 -23.28 -22.57
N GLN A 31 -23.30 -24.56 -22.25
CA GLN A 31 -24.28 -25.23 -21.38
C GLN A 31 -24.08 -24.90 -19.89
N TRP A 32 -22.96 -24.32 -19.52
CA TRP A 32 -22.63 -23.99 -18.13
C TRP A 32 -23.13 -22.59 -17.76
N ASP A 33 -23.69 -22.43 -16.56
CA ASP A 33 -24.02 -21.12 -15.99
C ASP A 33 -22.84 -20.53 -15.23
N VAL A 34 -22.00 -21.40 -14.66
CA VAL A 34 -20.80 -21.07 -13.90
C VAL A 34 -19.59 -21.67 -14.59
N VAL A 35 -18.53 -20.92 -14.69
CA VAL A 35 -17.27 -21.32 -15.32
C VAL A 35 -16.14 -21.09 -14.31
N GLU A 36 -15.48 -22.16 -13.92
CA GLU A 36 -14.19 -22.10 -13.22
C GLU A 36 -13.14 -21.64 -14.22
N PHE A 37 -12.37 -20.60 -13.90
CA PHE A 37 -11.49 -19.92 -14.86
C PHE A 37 -10.14 -19.58 -14.28
N ASP A 38 -9.09 -19.83 -15.03
CA ASP A 38 -7.71 -19.46 -14.75
C ASP A 38 -6.94 -19.29 -16.06
N THR A 39 -5.73 -18.68 -16.01
CA THR A 39 -4.87 -18.50 -17.19
C THR A 39 -3.41 -18.78 -16.88
N GLU A 40 -2.68 -19.28 -17.89
CA GLU A 40 -1.23 -19.35 -17.84
C GLU A 40 -0.59 -18.40 -18.84
N THR A 41 0.50 -17.73 -18.42
CA THR A 41 1.11 -16.63 -19.15
C THR A 41 2.62 -16.76 -19.23
N SER A 42 3.25 -16.07 -20.18
CA SER A 42 4.70 -16.05 -20.35
C SER A 42 5.45 -15.18 -19.31
N GLY A 43 4.72 -14.52 -18.41
CA GLY A 43 5.22 -13.68 -17.31
C GLY A 43 4.06 -12.98 -16.64
N ARG A 44 4.34 -12.00 -15.77
CA ARG A 44 3.33 -11.39 -14.88
C ARG A 44 2.76 -10.06 -15.38
N ASP A 45 3.46 -9.37 -16.27
CA ASP A 45 3.06 -8.07 -16.76
C ASP A 45 2.28 -8.19 -18.07
N PRO A 46 0.97 -7.88 -18.10
CA PRO A 46 0.14 -8.03 -19.31
C PRO A 46 0.59 -7.16 -20.47
N HIS A 47 1.35 -6.09 -20.22
CA HIS A 47 1.88 -5.21 -21.25
C HIS A 47 3.23 -5.68 -21.83
N CYS A 48 3.87 -6.66 -21.20
CA CYS A 48 5.14 -7.23 -21.62
C CYS A 48 5.04 -8.70 -22.04
N CYS A 49 4.01 -9.40 -21.58
CA CYS A 49 3.89 -10.85 -21.65
C CYS A 49 2.64 -11.29 -22.43
N LYS A 50 2.62 -12.56 -22.83
CA LYS A 50 1.55 -13.16 -23.64
C LYS A 50 0.74 -14.15 -22.81
N LEU A 51 -0.54 -14.30 -23.16
CA LEU A 51 -1.37 -15.40 -22.75
C LEU A 51 -0.91 -16.67 -23.45
N LEU A 52 -0.67 -17.75 -22.71
CA LEU A 52 -0.22 -19.06 -23.24
C LEU A 52 -1.37 -20.05 -23.34
N CYS A 53 -2.18 -20.15 -22.29
CA CYS A 53 -3.42 -20.91 -22.33
C CYS A 53 -4.47 -20.34 -21.38
N ALA A 54 -5.72 -20.70 -21.64
CA ALA A 54 -6.87 -20.39 -20.79
C ALA A 54 -7.58 -21.67 -20.39
N GLN A 55 -7.93 -21.80 -19.12
CA GLN A 55 -8.57 -22.98 -18.56
C GLN A 55 -10.02 -22.67 -18.18
N PHE A 56 -10.91 -23.58 -18.58
CA PHE A 56 -12.34 -23.54 -18.28
C PHE A 56 -12.74 -24.83 -17.56
N GLY A 57 -13.31 -24.71 -16.39
CA GLY A 57 -13.79 -25.84 -15.60
C GLY A 57 -15.28 -25.71 -15.28
N ASN A 58 -15.91 -26.83 -15.00
CA ASN A 58 -17.24 -26.88 -14.40
C ASN A 58 -17.37 -28.13 -13.51
N ARG A 59 -17.64 -27.89 -12.25
CA ARG A 59 -17.75 -28.95 -11.24
C ARG A 59 -18.89 -29.91 -11.54
N ALA A 60 -20.07 -29.39 -11.92
CA ALA A 60 -21.26 -30.24 -12.15
C ALA A 60 -21.08 -31.17 -13.34
N ALA A 61 -20.40 -30.72 -14.40
CA ALA A 61 -20.08 -31.55 -15.57
C ALA A 61 -18.85 -32.44 -15.32
N ASN A 62 -18.02 -32.14 -14.34
CA ASN A 62 -16.70 -32.72 -14.08
C ASN A 62 -15.81 -32.70 -15.33
N ILE A 63 -15.78 -31.52 -16.00
CA ILE A 63 -15.03 -31.28 -17.24
C ILE A 63 -14.08 -30.09 -17.02
N GLN A 64 -12.85 -30.25 -17.52
CA GLN A 64 -11.84 -29.20 -17.63
C GLN A 64 -11.44 -29.07 -19.11
N ILE A 65 -11.38 -27.84 -19.61
CA ILE A 65 -10.99 -27.54 -20.99
C ILE A 65 -9.82 -26.57 -20.96
N VAL A 66 -8.69 -27.00 -21.52
CA VAL A 66 -7.49 -26.17 -21.68
C VAL A 66 -7.42 -25.70 -23.13
N VAL A 67 -7.33 -24.40 -23.34
CA VAL A 67 -7.28 -23.78 -24.67
C VAL A 67 -5.88 -23.24 -24.90
N ASP A 68 -5.19 -23.75 -25.91
CA ASP A 68 -3.89 -23.26 -26.38
C ASP A 68 -4.06 -21.93 -27.10
N THR A 69 -3.84 -20.82 -26.42
CA THR A 69 -4.04 -19.48 -26.98
C THR A 69 -2.94 -19.06 -27.95
N SER A 70 -1.89 -19.86 -28.11
CA SER A 70 -0.89 -19.63 -29.16
C SER A 70 -1.40 -20.00 -30.56
N THR A 71 -2.41 -20.89 -30.63
CA THR A 71 -3.00 -21.40 -31.87
C THR A 71 -4.49 -21.14 -32.03
N ILE A 72 -5.17 -20.88 -30.93
CA ILE A 72 -6.63 -20.61 -30.89
C ILE A 72 -6.81 -19.19 -30.35
N ASP A 73 -7.49 -18.34 -31.12
CA ASP A 73 -7.79 -16.98 -30.67
C ASP A 73 -8.81 -17.02 -29.52
N ILE A 74 -8.41 -16.47 -28.36
CA ILE A 74 -9.27 -16.36 -27.16
C ILE A 74 -10.56 -15.54 -27.43
N GLN A 75 -10.59 -14.72 -28.47
CA GLN A 75 -11.78 -13.97 -28.90
C GLN A 75 -12.98 -14.86 -29.20
N HIS A 76 -12.78 -16.11 -29.60
CA HIS A 76 -13.87 -17.07 -29.78
C HIS A 76 -14.67 -17.32 -28.49
N TYR A 77 -14.03 -17.13 -27.32
CA TYR A 77 -14.67 -17.33 -26.02
C TYR A 77 -15.20 -16.03 -25.40
N LYS A 78 -15.10 -14.88 -26.10
CA LYS A 78 -15.50 -13.56 -25.57
C LYS A 78 -16.90 -13.55 -24.96
N GLN A 79 -17.89 -14.06 -25.69
CA GLN A 79 -19.29 -14.09 -25.22
C GLN A 79 -19.41 -14.87 -23.90
N ILE A 80 -18.74 -16.00 -23.77
CA ILE A 80 -18.73 -16.84 -22.57
C ILE A 80 -18.11 -16.05 -21.41
N LEU A 81 -16.90 -15.49 -21.61
CA LEU A 81 -16.13 -14.77 -20.61
C LEU A 81 -16.83 -13.49 -20.12
N GLU A 82 -17.64 -12.85 -20.96
CA GLU A 82 -18.35 -11.61 -20.60
C GLU A 82 -19.74 -11.86 -19.98
N THR A 83 -20.38 -13.00 -20.26
CA THR A 83 -21.77 -13.24 -19.84
C THR A 83 -21.93 -14.24 -18.70
N LYS A 84 -21.03 -15.24 -18.59
CA LYS A 84 -21.11 -16.27 -17.55
C LYS A 84 -20.55 -15.75 -16.21
N LEU A 85 -20.90 -16.44 -15.12
CA LEU A 85 -20.23 -16.21 -13.84
C LEU A 85 -18.87 -16.90 -13.87
N LEU A 86 -17.79 -16.13 -13.84
CA LEU A 86 -16.43 -16.65 -13.73
C LEU A 86 -16.05 -16.83 -12.27
N VAL A 87 -15.63 -18.02 -11.89
CA VAL A 87 -15.10 -18.33 -10.56
C VAL A 87 -13.62 -18.61 -10.70
N GLY A 88 -12.77 -17.81 -10.02
CA GLY A 88 -11.33 -17.97 -10.11
C GLY A 88 -10.63 -17.60 -8.81
N HIS A 89 -9.30 -17.59 -8.85
CA HIS A 89 -8.46 -17.25 -7.70
C HIS A 89 -7.44 -16.17 -8.06
N ASN A 90 -7.60 -14.94 -7.56
CA ASN A 90 -6.86 -13.76 -7.98
C ASN A 90 -7.15 -13.35 -9.43
N LEU A 91 -8.43 -13.42 -9.80
CA LEU A 91 -8.93 -13.12 -11.16
C LEU A 91 -8.51 -11.75 -11.71
N LYS A 92 -8.14 -10.83 -10.84
CA LYS A 92 -7.56 -9.54 -11.25
C LYS A 92 -6.38 -9.74 -12.23
N PHE A 93 -5.56 -10.76 -12.00
CA PHE A 93 -4.44 -11.08 -12.86
C PHE A 93 -4.90 -11.52 -14.25
N ASP A 94 -5.80 -12.48 -14.31
CA ASP A 94 -6.31 -13.08 -15.55
C ASP A 94 -7.07 -12.05 -16.40
N ILE A 95 -7.90 -11.24 -15.76
CA ILE A 95 -8.71 -10.20 -16.41
C ILE A 95 -7.81 -9.15 -17.08
N GLN A 96 -6.68 -8.79 -16.51
CA GLN A 96 -5.75 -7.84 -17.16
C GLN A 96 -5.21 -8.37 -18.50
N PHE A 97 -4.92 -9.67 -18.58
CA PHE A 97 -4.54 -10.27 -19.87
C PHE A 97 -5.70 -10.30 -20.86
N LEU A 98 -6.93 -10.58 -20.40
CA LEU A 98 -8.13 -10.55 -21.26
C LEU A 98 -8.44 -9.15 -21.80
N TYR A 99 -8.10 -8.09 -21.07
CA TYR A 99 -8.27 -6.70 -21.53
C TYR A 99 -7.44 -6.38 -22.78
N ASN A 100 -6.29 -7.02 -22.99
CA ASN A 100 -5.51 -6.89 -24.21
C ASN A 100 -6.25 -7.38 -25.45
N TYR A 101 -7.22 -8.27 -25.25
CA TYR A 101 -8.11 -8.81 -26.30
C TYR A 101 -9.48 -8.11 -26.32
N GLN A 102 -9.67 -7.01 -25.60
CA GLN A 102 -10.98 -6.35 -25.47
C GLN A 102 -12.10 -7.29 -24.98
N ILE A 103 -11.76 -8.23 -24.11
CA ILE A 103 -12.68 -9.12 -23.40
C ILE A 103 -12.83 -8.58 -21.99
N ILE A 104 -14.06 -8.25 -21.58
CA ILE A 104 -14.33 -7.48 -20.37
C ILE A 104 -15.26 -8.26 -19.43
N PRO A 105 -14.74 -9.21 -18.65
CA PRO A 105 -15.53 -9.92 -17.65
C PRO A 105 -16.00 -8.95 -16.55
N THR A 106 -17.30 -8.99 -16.23
CA THR A 106 -17.88 -8.15 -15.18
C THR A 106 -18.64 -8.94 -14.13
N ASN A 107 -18.89 -10.24 -14.38
CA ASN A 107 -19.58 -11.13 -13.47
C ASN A 107 -18.60 -12.18 -12.94
N VAL A 108 -18.00 -11.89 -11.78
CA VAL A 108 -16.90 -12.70 -11.26
C VAL A 108 -17.09 -13.03 -9.78
N TRP A 109 -16.50 -14.15 -9.35
CA TRP A 109 -16.27 -14.51 -7.96
C TRP A 109 -14.80 -14.86 -7.77
N ASP A 110 -14.07 -14.00 -7.08
CA ASP A 110 -12.67 -14.19 -6.77
C ASP A 110 -12.51 -14.82 -5.37
N THR A 111 -12.12 -16.09 -5.37
CA THR A 111 -11.99 -16.87 -4.13
C THR A 111 -10.90 -16.34 -3.20
N MET A 112 -9.84 -15.66 -3.73
CA MET A 112 -8.81 -15.03 -2.90
C MET A 112 -9.36 -13.78 -2.20
N VAL A 113 -10.07 -12.93 -2.91
CA VAL A 113 -10.63 -11.68 -2.38
C VAL A 113 -11.68 -11.96 -1.30
N VAL A 114 -12.55 -12.94 -1.54
CA VAL A 114 -13.55 -13.33 -0.54
C VAL A 114 -12.90 -13.97 0.69
N GLU A 115 -11.85 -14.77 0.51
CA GLU A 115 -11.09 -15.32 1.64
C GLU A 115 -10.44 -14.22 2.47
N GLN A 116 -9.86 -13.20 1.83
CA GLN A 116 -9.31 -12.03 2.51
C GLN A 116 -10.39 -11.26 3.28
N LEU A 117 -11.57 -11.08 2.69
CA LEU A 117 -12.70 -10.43 3.35
C LEU A 117 -13.15 -11.18 4.61
N LEU A 118 -13.25 -12.51 4.52
CA LEU A 118 -13.68 -13.37 5.63
C LEU A 118 -12.69 -13.41 6.80
N HIS A 119 -11.44 -13.02 6.57
CA HIS A 119 -10.34 -13.00 7.55
C HIS A 119 -9.66 -11.63 7.63
N LEU A 120 -10.39 -10.56 7.32
CA LEU A 120 -9.84 -9.21 7.37
C LEU A 120 -9.38 -8.86 8.79
N GLY A 121 -8.12 -8.46 8.92
CA GLY A 121 -7.47 -8.19 10.21
C GLY A 121 -6.45 -9.25 10.64
N PHE A 122 -6.43 -10.41 10.00
CA PHE A 122 -5.42 -11.45 10.24
C PHE A 122 -4.08 -11.06 9.62
N ASP A 123 -2.97 -11.43 10.27
CA ASP A 123 -1.64 -11.11 9.76
C ASP A 123 -1.26 -12.00 8.57
N ASN A 124 -1.11 -11.40 7.40
CA ASN A 124 -0.75 -12.08 6.14
C ASN A 124 0.58 -12.85 6.19
N LYS A 125 1.40 -12.66 7.22
CA LYS A 125 2.60 -13.46 7.40
C LYS A 125 2.31 -14.90 7.85
N PHE A 126 1.22 -15.06 8.58
CA PHE A 126 0.84 -16.35 9.17
C PHE A 126 -0.39 -16.93 8.50
N PHE A 127 -1.23 -16.07 7.91
CA PHE A 127 -2.46 -16.46 7.23
C PHE A 127 -2.35 -16.22 5.72
N HIS A 128 -2.03 -17.28 4.99
CA HIS A 128 -1.78 -17.21 3.54
C HIS A 128 -3.07 -17.36 2.74
N TYR A 129 -3.13 -16.66 1.61
CA TYR A 129 -4.29 -16.60 0.71
C TYR A 129 -4.00 -17.19 -0.69
N SER A 130 -2.92 -17.95 -0.89
CA SER A 130 -2.71 -18.69 -2.15
C SER A 130 -3.77 -19.77 -2.33
N LEU A 131 -4.07 -20.16 -3.59
CA LEU A 131 -5.05 -21.21 -3.89
C LEU A 131 -4.78 -22.49 -3.09
N GLN A 132 -3.52 -22.93 -3.02
CA GLN A 132 -3.11 -24.07 -2.20
C GLN A 132 -3.49 -23.89 -0.73
N ALA A 133 -3.17 -22.74 -0.12
CA ALA A 133 -3.48 -22.48 1.29
C ALA A 133 -4.98 -22.42 1.56
N VAL A 134 -5.75 -21.91 0.61
CA VAL A 134 -7.22 -21.84 0.71
C VAL A 134 -7.84 -23.23 0.53
N ALA A 135 -7.37 -24.02 -0.42
CA ALA A 135 -7.83 -25.39 -0.67
C ALA A 135 -7.50 -26.30 0.52
N ASP A 136 -6.27 -26.24 1.07
CA ASP A 136 -5.93 -26.99 2.29
C ASP A 136 -6.82 -26.60 3.46
N ARG A 137 -7.03 -25.29 3.69
CA ARG A 137 -7.85 -24.80 4.81
C ARG A 137 -9.31 -25.22 4.71
N ARG A 138 -9.90 -25.14 3.51
CA ARG A 138 -11.32 -25.33 3.29
C ARG A 138 -11.72 -26.76 2.93
N LEU A 139 -10.90 -27.43 2.11
CA LEU A 139 -11.22 -28.73 1.51
C LEU A 139 -10.32 -29.86 2.04
N LYS A 140 -9.23 -29.56 2.75
CA LYS A 140 -8.20 -30.51 3.15
C LYS A 140 -7.52 -31.19 1.96
N ILE A 141 -7.30 -30.43 0.89
CA ILE A 141 -6.67 -30.89 -0.36
C ILE A 141 -5.35 -30.15 -0.53
N ASP A 142 -4.31 -30.90 -0.85
CA ASP A 142 -3.02 -30.34 -1.28
C ASP A 142 -2.98 -30.23 -2.81
N ILE A 143 -2.74 -29.01 -3.31
CA ILE A 143 -2.64 -28.73 -4.75
C ILE A 143 -1.16 -28.65 -5.11
N ASP A 144 -0.70 -29.50 -6.03
CA ASP A 144 0.68 -29.48 -6.52
C ASP A 144 0.96 -28.21 -7.33
N LYS A 145 1.94 -27.43 -6.88
CA LYS A 145 2.40 -26.19 -7.53
C LYS A 145 3.80 -26.28 -8.11
N THR A 146 4.39 -27.48 -8.20
CA THR A 146 5.77 -27.68 -8.67
C THR A 146 6.01 -27.23 -10.11
N THR A 147 5.00 -27.36 -10.97
CA THR A 147 5.06 -27.01 -12.41
C THR A 147 4.97 -25.51 -12.68
N ARG A 148 4.37 -24.71 -11.78
CA ARG A 148 4.13 -23.28 -12.00
C ARG A 148 5.37 -22.47 -12.38
N GLY A 149 6.54 -22.78 -11.80
CA GLY A 149 7.79 -22.08 -12.10
C GLY A 149 8.41 -22.46 -13.45
N GLU A 150 7.96 -23.56 -14.06
CA GLU A 150 8.51 -24.10 -15.29
C GLU A 150 7.80 -23.59 -16.54
N ILE A 151 6.53 -23.18 -16.45
CA ILE A 151 5.67 -22.78 -17.58
C ILE A 151 6.31 -21.70 -18.44
N ILE A 152 6.92 -20.70 -17.82
CA ILE A 152 7.51 -19.52 -18.50
C ILE A 152 8.55 -19.93 -19.56
N TRP A 153 9.31 -20.99 -19.30
CA TRP A 153 10.38 -21.43 -20.22
C TRP A 153 10.04 -22.71 -20.98
N ARG A 154 9.09 -23.53 -20.48
CA ARG A 154 8.62 -24.73 -21.17
C ARG A 154 7.62 -24.44 -22.29
N GLY A 155 6.78 -23.41 -22.11
CA GLY A 155 5.57 -23.21 -22.91
C GLY A 155 4.48 -24.25 -22.58
N LEU A 156 3.53 -24.44 -23.46
CA LEU A 156 2.46 -25.42 -23.31
C LEU A 156 2.94 -26.81 -23.76
N ASP A 157 2.97 -27.76 -22.84
CA ASP A 157 3.24 -29.19 -23.08
C ASP A 157 2.25 -30.06 -22.30
N ASP A 158 2.33 -31.39 -22.44
CA ASP A 158 1.41 -32.33 -21.77
C ASP A 158 1.37 -32.14 -20.25
N LYS A 159 2.51 -31.85 -19.62
CA LYS A 159 2.61 -31.62 -18.17
C LYS A 159 1.87 -30.33 -17.79
N VAL A 160 2.04 -29.27 -18.59
CA VAL A 160 1.39 -27.98 -18.36
C VAL A 160 -0.12 -28.07 -18.58
N VAL A 161 -0.58 -28.84 -19.58
CA VAL A 161 -2.02 -29.08 -19.80
C VAL A 161 -2.67 -29.73 -18.58
N LEU A 162 -2.04 -30.76 -18.00
CA LEU A 162 -2.57 -31.42 -16.81
C LEU A 162 -2.54 -30.53 -15.58
N TYR A 163 -1.46 -29.76 -15.41
CA TYR A 163 -1.33 -28.79 -14.33
C TYR A 163 -2.42 -27.72 -14.44
N ALA A 164 -2.57 -27.11 -15.61
CA ALA A 164 -3.54 -26.05 -15.88
C ALA A 164 -4.98 -26.53 -15.67
N ALA A 165 -5.31 -27.76 -16.12
CA ALA A 165 -6.61 -28.38 -15.85
C ALA A 165 -6.87 -28.56 -14.34
N GLY A 166 -5.82 -28.84 -13.56
CA GLY A 166 -5.92 -29.00 -12.10
C GLY A 166 -6.27 -27.72 -11.36
N ASP A 167 -5.84 -26.56 -11.85
CA ASP A 167 -6.04 -25.26 -11.17
C ASP A 167 -7.51 -24.79 -11.18
N VAL A 168 -8.37 -25.38 -12.05
CA VAL A 168 -9.80 -25.05 -12.13
C VAL A 168 -10.74 -26.13 -11.57
N VAL A 169 -10.24 -27.13 -10.85
CA VAL A 169 -11.07 -28.26 -10.38
C VAL A 169 -11.90 -27.94 -9.14
N HIS A 170 -11.39 -27.09 -8.25
CA HIS A 170 -11.95 -26.91 -6.90
C HIS A 170 -12.45 -25.49 -6.61
N LEU A 171 -12.51 -24.62 -7.60
CA LEU A 171 -12.85 -23.21 -7.39
C LEU A 171 -14.31 -23.04 -6.97
N GLU A 172 -15.24 -23.82 -7.56
CA GLU A 172 -16.65 -23.80 -7.16
C GLU A 172 -16.87 -24.39 -5.77
N ASP A 173 -16.13 -25.42 -5.36
CA ASP A 173 -16.22 -25.97 -4.02
C ASP A 173 -15.82 -24.94 -2.96
N ILE A 174 -14.72 -24.23 -3.21
CA ILE A 174 -14.25 -23.12 -2.36
C ILE A 174 -15.30 -22.02 -2.31
N ARG A 175 -15.84 -21.60 -3.47
CA ARG A 175 -16.88 -20.56 -3.57
C ARG A 175 -18.10 -20.92 -2.73
N ASP A 176 -18.60 -22.12 -2.82
CA ASP A 176 -19.82 -22.53 -2.13
C ASP A 176 -19.64 -22.50 -0.60
N LEU A 177 -18.49 -22.94 -0.10
CA LEU A 177 -18.14 -22.80 1.31
C LEU A 177 -18.01 -21.33 1.73
N GLN A 178 -17.42 -20.48 0.89
CA GLN A 178 -17.33 -19.06 1.12
C GLN A 178 -18.70 -18.38 1.17
N ILE A 179 -19.63 -18.77 0.29
CA ILE A 179 -21.01 -18.26 0.30
C ILE A 179 -21.71 -18.62 1.61
N GLN A 180 -21.52 -19.84 2.10
CA GLN A 180 -22.06 -20.28 3.40
C GLN A 180 -21.49 -19.42 4.54
N ASP A 181 -20.17 -19.23 4.57
CA ASP A 181 -19.50 -18.38 5.56
C ASP A 181 -19.97 -16.92 5.49
N CYS A 182 -20.14 -16.37 4.29
CA CYS A 182 -20.67 -15.02 4.11
C CYS A 182 -22.08 -14.86 4.67
N LYS A 183 -22.93 -15.87 4.52
CA LYS A 183 -24.28 -15.89 5.12
C LYS A 183 -24.22 -15.96 6.65
N ILE A 184 -23.42 -16.87 7.20
CA ILE A 184 -23.22 -17.05 8.66
C ILE A 184 -22.64 -15.76 9.26
N LYS A 185 -21.64 -15.18 8.63
CA LYS A 185 -20.99 -13.94 9.07
C LYS A 185 -21.76 -12.67 8.67
N THR A 186 -22.91 -12.79 8.01
CA THR A 186 -23.73 -11.65 7.54
C THR A 186 -22.96 -10.61 6.72
N CYS A 187 -22.07 -11.05 5.82
CA CYS A 187 -21.24 -10.18 4.98
C CYS A 187 -21.42 -10.44 3.46
N THR A 188 -22.56 -10.99 3.06
CA THR A 188 -22.85 -11.29 1.64
C THR A 188 -22.79 -10.03 0.76
N ALA A 189 -23.33 -8.90 1.21
CA ALA A 189 -23.27 -7.65 0.46
C ALA A 189 -21.84 -7.14 0.33
N ALA A 190 -21.00 -7.33 1.36
CA ALA A 190 -19.58 -7.02 1.29
C ALA A 190 -18.89 -7.86 0.22
N ALA A 191 -19.12 -9.18 0.20
CA ALA A 191 -18.56 -10.08 -0.81
C ALA A 191 -19.00 -9.69 -2.23
N GLN A 192 -20.24 -9.25 -2.42
CA GLN A 192 -20.75 -8.77 -3.70
C GLN A 192 -20.02 -7.49 -4.16
N ILE A 193 -19.80 -6.52 -3.28
CA ILE A 193 -19.06 -5.29 -3.59
C ILE A 193 -17.62 -5.61 -3.96
N GLU A 194 -16.96 -6.46 -3.16
CA GLU A 194 -15.58 -6.83 -3.40
C GLU A 194 -15.40 -7.56 -4.74
N ASN A 195 -16.25 -8.53 -5.06
CA ASN A 195 -16.21 -9.22 -6.35
C ASN A 195 -16.53 -8.29 -7.53
N ALA A 196 -17.55 -7.43 -7.41
CA ALA A 196 -17.89 -6.46 -8.44
C ALA A 196 -16.77 -5.44 -8.72
N PHE A 197 -15.89 -5.22 -7.75
CA PHE A 197 -14.74 -4.32 -7.88
C PHE A 197 -13.50 -4.99 -8.48
N VAL A 198 -13.42 -6.33 -8.55
CA VAL A 198 -12.26 -7.04 -9.13
C VAL A 198 -11.97 -6.60 -10.59
N PRO A 199 -12.94 -6.52 -11.50
CA PRO A 199 -12.68 -5.98 -12.84
C PRO A 199 -12.23 -4.52 -12.85
N VAL A 200 -12.71 -3.70 -11.90
CA VAL A 200 -12.34 -2.29 -11.81
C VAL A 200 -10.89 -2.11 -11.39
N ILE A 201 -10.44 -2.85 -10.37
CA ILE A 201 -9.04 -2.78 -9.93
C ILE A 201 -8.09 -3.39 -10.99
N ALA A 202 -8.55 -4.40 -11.73
CA ALA A 202 -7.84 -4.91 -12.90
C ALA A 202 -7.68 -3.82 -13.97
N TYR A 203 -8.74 -3.04 -14.23
CA TYR A 203 -8.72 -1.93 -15.18
C TYR A 203 -7.82 -0.79 -14.72
N LEU A 204 -7.85 -0.44 -13.43
CA LEU A 204 -6.96 0.56 -12.82
C LEU A 204 -5.47 0.21 -13.05
N GLU A 205 -5.07 -1.03 -12.79
CA GLU A 205 -3.69 -1.48 -12.99
C GLU A 205 -3.33 -1.55 -14.49
N TRP A 206 -4.27 -1.99 -15.32
CA TRP A 206 -4.09 -2.08 -16.77
C TRP A 206 -3.99 -0.71 -17.44
N CYS A 207 -4.77 0.28 -17.02
CA CYS A 207 -4.69 1.65 -17.55
C CYS A 207 -3.36 2.32 -17.21
N GLY A 208 -2.88 2.19 -15.97
CA GLY A 208 -1.71 2.90 -15.46
C GLY A 208 -1.86 4.44 -15.55
N ILE A 209 -0.78 5.15 -15.28
CA ILE A 209 -0.73 6.62 -15.29
C ILE A 209 0.53 7.13 -16.00
N ARG A 210 0.39 8.18 -16.78
CA ARG A 210 1.50 8.78 -17.54
C ARG A 210 2.27 9.79 -16.69
N LEU A 211 3.61 9.80 -16.82
CA LEU A 211 4.51 10.70 -16.09
C LEU A 211 5.30 11.56 -17.07
N ASP A 212 5.32 12.88 -16.87
CA ASP A 212 6.24 13.79 -17.52
C ASP A 212 7.65 13.61 -16.93
N VAL A 213 8.52 12.97 -17.71
CA VAL A 213 9.89 12.65 -17.29
C VAL A 213 10.70 13.92 -17.00
N ASN A 214 10.51 15.01 -17.77
CA ASN A 214 11.27 16.24 -17.59
C ASN A 214 10.88 16.96 -16.29
N LYS A 215 9.56 17.07 -16.02
CA LYS A 215 9.05 17.62 -14.75
C LYS A 215 9.54 16.78 -13.57
N TRP A 216 9.48 15.44 -13.70
CA TRP A 216 9.94 14.55 -12.64
C TRP A 216 11.45 14.61 -12.39
N GLN A 217 12.26 14.72 -13.44
CA GLN A 217 13.71 14.94 -13.29
C GLN A 217 14.03 16.27 -12.60
N THR A 218 13.26 17.32 -12.89
CA THR A 218 13.39 18.62 -12.21
C THR A 218 13.08 18.46 -10.71
N LYS A 219 12.02 17.71 -10.36
CA LYS A 219 11.69 17.36 -8.97
C LYS A 219 12.82 16.58 -8.29
N ILE A 220 13.39 15.58 -8.95
CA ILE A 220 14.52 14.81 -8.41
C ILE A 220 15.67 15.74 -8.04
N LYS A 221 16.09 16.61 -8.97
CA LYS A 221 17.18 17.57 -8.74
C LYS A 221 16.87 18.54 -7.58
N ASP A 222 15.64 19.03 -7.49
CA ASP A 222 15.24 19.91 -6.38
C ASP A 222 15.24 19.18 -5.02
N ASN A 223 14.76 17.93 -4.98
CA ASN A 223 14.83 17.11 -3.77
C ASN A 223 16.28 16.82 -3.36
N GLU A 224 17.16 16.51 -4.32
CA GLU A 224 18.60 16.29 -4.08
C GLU A 224 19.25 17.54 -3.52
N ARG A 225 19.01 18.71 -4.13
CA ARG A 225 19.50 19.99 -3.64
C ARG A 225 19.05 20.26 -2.20
N LYS A 226 17.76 20.10 -1.90
CA LYS A 226 17.21 20.28 -0.55
C LYS A 226 17.78 19.29 0.47
N ARG A 227 18.01 18.04 0.07
CA ARG A 227 18.69 17.03 0.90
C ARG A 227 20.13 17.46 1.21
N ASP A 228 20.87 17.89 0.20
CA ASP A 228 22.29 18.26 0.35
C ASP A 228 22.45 19.52 1.20
N GLU A 229 21.58 20.52 1.03
CA GLU A 229 21.52 21.70 1.91
C GLU A 229 21.19 21.34 3.37
N ALA A 230 20.28 20.38 3.59
CA ALA A 230 19.96 19.90 4.93
C ALA A 230 21.11 19.07 5.53
N LEU A 231 21.79 18.27 4.70
CA LEU A 231 22.98 17.51 5.10
C LEU A 231 24.14 18.43 5.50
N GLU A 232 24.39 19.49 4.72
CA GLU A 232 25.42 20.46 5.01
C GLU A 232 25.19 21.15 6.37
N LYS A 233 23.98 21.62 6.64
CA LYS A 233 23.61 22.20 7.94
C LYS A 233 23.79 21.23 9.10
N LEU A 234 23.40 19.96 8.91
CA LEU A 234 23.56 18.91 9.91
C LEU A 234 25.05 18.62 10.18
N ASN A 235 25.85 18.48 9.13
CA ASN A 235 27.28 18.25 9.23
C ASN A 235 28.00 19.44 9.86
N GLN A 236 27.62 20.67 9.52
CA GLN A 236 28.20 21.87 10.12
C GLN A 236 27.93 21.92 11.63
N TRP A 237 26.72 21.57 12.07
CA TRP A 237 26.42 21.49 13.51
C TRP A 237 27.37 20.51 14.24
N VAL A 238 27.65 19.35 13.62
CA VAL A 238 28.58 18.35 14.20
C VAL A 238 29.99 18.86 14.27
N VAL A 239 30.46 19.59 13.25
CA VAL A 239 31.78 20.22 13.23
C VAL A 239 31.88 21.31 14.33
N ASP A 240 30.87 22.13 14.49
CA ASP A 240 30.81 23.18 15.51
C ASP A 240 30.75 22.60 16.91
N TYR A 241 30.03 21.53 17.11
CA TYR A 241 30.00 20.75 18.34
C TYR A 241 31.39 20.21 18.68
N TYR A 242 32.07 19.60 17.71
CA TYR A 242 33.44 19.10 17.87
C TYR A 242 34.42 20.22 18.25
N LYS A 243 34.36 21.35 17.57
CA LYS A 243 35.22 22.52 17.84
C LYS A 243 35.00 23.07 19.26
N SER A 244 33.80 23.04 19.79
CA SER A 244 33.44 23.61 21.09
C SER A 244 33.68 22.69 22.28
N HIS A 245 33.58 21.38 22.10
CA HIS A 245 33.67 20.42 23.22
C HIS A 245 35.02 19.72 23.29
N GLY A 246 35.84 19.82 22.27
CA GLY A 246 37.17 19.18 22.18
C GLY A 246 37.11 17.72 22.60
N GLY A 247 37.43 16.79 21.77
CA GLY A 247 37.44 15.40 22.16
C GLY A 247 37.18 14.48 20.97
N THR A 248 37.73 13.31 21.05
CA THR A 248 37.50 12.21 20.16
C THR A 248 36.23 11.52 20.62
N ALA A 249 35.12 11.73 19.93
CA ALA A 249 34.02 10.78 20.04
C ALA A 249 34.25 9.69 19.00
N GLU A 250 34.46 8.49 19.48
CA GLU A 250 34.64 7.34 18.64
C GLU A 250 33.32 6.99 17.97
N GLY A 251 33.26 7.14 16.65
CA GLY A 251 32.17 6.63 15.80
C GLY A 251 32.58 5.33 15.10
N TYR A 252 31.62 4.65 14.53
CA TYR A 252 31.86 3.47 13.71
C TYR A 252 31.79 3.85 12.22
N ILE A 253 32.86 3.59 11.48
CA ILE A 253 32.88 3.69 10.02
C ILE A 253 32.88 2.29 9.44
N GLU A 254 32.16 2.10 8.32
CA GLU A 254 32.27 0.91 7.48
C GLU A 254 33.52 1.11 6.58
N VAL A 255 34.51 0.27 6.77
CA VAL A 255 35.76 0.30 5.98
C VAL A 255 35.75 -0.84 5.00
N GLU A 256 36.09 -0.56 3.75
CA GLU A 256 36.26 -1.58 2.72
C GLU A 256 37.74 -2.00 2.64
N CYS A 257 37.98 -3.30 2.78
CA CYS A 257 39.28 -3.88 2.50
C CYS A 257 39.23 -4.55 1.12
N THR A 258 40.08 -4.12 0.20
CA THR A 258 40.06 -4.58 -1.19
C THR A 258 41.17 -5.49 -1.52
N LEU A 259 40.86 -6.54 -2.29
CA LEU A 259 41.77 -7.42 -2.96
C LEU A 259 41.62 -7.27 -4.45
N MET A 260 42.72 -7.12 -5.17
CA MET A 260 42.72 -7.23 -6.63
C MET A 260 43.26 -8.59 -7.07
N GLU A 261 42.47 -9.30 -7.85
CA GLU A 261 42.92 -10.52 -8.56
C GLU A 261 43.20 -10.12 -9.99
N GLN A 262 44.45 -10.22 -10.40
CA GLN A 262 44.86 -9.90 -11.76
C GLN A 262 45.36 -11.20 -12.42
N PHE A 263 44.84 -11.59 -13.56
CA PHE A 263 45.29 -12.68 -14.42
C PHE A 263 45.29 -14.09 -13.81
N GLY A 264 44.34 -14.44 -12.97
CA GLY A 264 44.21 -15.77 -12.41
C GLY A 264 45.25 -16.15 -11.36
N GLU A 265 46.06 -15.19 -10.89
CA GLU A 265 46.96 -15.40 -9.76
C GLU A 265 46.21 -15.40 -8.44
N GLN A 266 46.75 -16.10 -7.44
CA GLN A 266 46.14 -16.22 -6.11
C GLN A 266 45.94 -14.82 -5.49
N CYS A 267 44.74 -14.57 -4.97
CA CYS A 267 44.42 -13.35 -4.22
C CYS A 267 45.30 -13.21 -2.98
N VAL A 268 46.02 -12.13 -2.90
CA VAL A 268 46.77 -11.76 -1.68
C VAL A 268 46.02 -10.61 -1.00
N TRP A 269 45.62 -10.79 0.27
CA TRP A 269 45.07 -9.73 1.08
C TRP A 269 46.16 -8.73 1.44
N HIS A 270 46.04 -7.52 0.95
CA HIS A 270 46.87 -6.40 1.41
C HIS A 270 46.22 -5.75 2.62
N ASP A 271 46.97 -5.61 3.70
CA ASP A 271 46.56 -4.93 4.94
C ASP A 271 45.27 -5.50 5.57
N ILE A 272 45.28 -6.76 5.98
CA ILE A 272 44.18 -7.37 6.72
C ILE A 272 44.11 -6.70 8.10
N PRO A 273 43.05 -5.92 8.40
CA PRO A 273 42.86 -5.37 9.72
C PRO A 273 42.68 -6.48 10.76
N LYS A 274 43.13 -6.23 11.99
CA LYS A 274 42.99 -7.19 13.10
C LYS A 274 41.52 -7.48 13.47
N GLU A 275 40.62 -6.58 13.06
CA GLU A 275 39.19 -6.66 13.30
C GLU A 275 38.48 -7.69 12.43
N ILE A 276 39.09 -8.16 11.34
CA ILE A 276 38.52 -9.22 10.47
C ILE A 276 38.67 -10.57 11.16
N THR A 277 37.57 -11.23 11.42
CA THR A 277 37.51 -12.52 12.12
C THR A 277 37.53 -13.73 11.17
N GLY A 278 37.50 -13.50 9.85
CA GLY A 278 37.40 -14.54 8.82
C GLY A 278 35.99 -15.09 8.61
N LYS A 279 34.99 -14.51 9.27
CA LYS A 279 33.55 -14.86 9.10
C LYS A 279 32.76 -13.83 8.29
N GLU A 280 33.42 -12.77 7.87
CA GLU A 280 32.83 -11.66 7.13
C GLU A 280 32.46 -12.11 5.72
N LYS A 281 31.39 -11.53 5.19
CA LYS A 281 30.94 -11.79 3.82
C LYS A 281 31.91 -11.13 2.83
N VAL A 282 32.52 -11.97 1.95
CA VAL A 282 33.30 -11.45 0.83
C VAL A 282 32.39 -11.01 -0.28
N TYR A 283 32.60 -9.80 -0.79
CA TYR A 283 31.91 -9.23 -1.95
C TYR A 283 32.83 -9.32 -3.15
N GLU A 284 32.26 -9.57 -4.33
CA GLU A 284 32.99 -9.67 -5.60
C GLU A 284 32.37 -8.68 -6.60
N GLU A 285 33.21 -7.89 -7.24
CA GLU A 285 32.84 -6.93 -8.25
C GLU A 285 33.73 -7.14 -9.48
N ARG A 286 33.13 -7.31 -10.65
CA ARG A 286 33.85 -7.53 -11.91
C ARG A 286 33.79 -6.25 -12.74
N SER A 287 34.92 -5.86 -13.29
CA SER A 287 35.01 -4.71 -14.17
C SER A 287 36.05 -4.94 -15.28
N VAL A 288 35.94 -4.15 -16.32
CA VAL A 288 36.90 -4.18 -17.44
C VAL A 288 37.71 -2.89 -17.39
N ASP A 289 39.02 -2.99 -17.42
CA ASP A 289 39.89 -1.82 -17.51
C ASP A 289 39.63 -1.07 -18.81
N PRO A 290 39.20 0.20 -18.75
CA PRO A 290 38.81 0.95 -19.95
C PRO A 290 39.98 1.28 -20.90
N LEU A 291 41.23 1.18 -20.43
CA LEU A 291 42.42 1.46 -21.24
C LEU A 291 43.02 0.20 -21.84
N LEU A 292 43.02 -0.91 -21.09
CA LEU A 292 43.67 -2.17 -21.47
C LEU A 292 42.68 -3.22 -21.97
N GLY A 293 41.37 -3.02 -21.76
CA GLY A 293 40.33 -4.01 -22.14
C GLY A 293 40.39 -5.32 -21.37
N LEU A 294 41.12 -5.36 -20.24
CA LEU A 294 41.31 -6.55 -19.44
C LEU A 294 40.25 -6.65 -18.34
N GLU A 295 39.67 -7.86 -18.18
CA GLU A 295 38.78 -8.13 -17.05
C GLU A 295 39.58 -8.25 -15.76
N TYR A 296 39.16 -7.60 -14.71
CA TYR A 296 39.67 -7.80 -13.36
C TYR A 296 38.55 -7.98 -12.35
N VAL A 297 38.84 -8.77 -11.34
CA VAL A 297 37.89 -9.05 -10.25
C VAL A 297 38.43 -8.40 -9.00
N ARG A 298 37.57 -7.54 -8.40
CA ARG A 298 37.83 -6.92 -7.09
C ARG A 298 37.03 -7.67 -6.04
N LYS A 299 37.74 -8.24 -5.07
CA LYS A 299 37.13 -8.85 -3.88
C LYS A 299 37.36 -7.95 -2.69
N TYR A 300 36.33 -7.74 -1.88
CA TYR A 300 36.45 -6.91 -0.68
C TYR A 300 35.57 -7.42 0.45
N VAL A 301 35.97 -7.11 1.66
CA VAL A 301 35.23 -7.39 2.88
C VAL A 301 34.85 -6.08 3.53
N LYS A 302 33.60 -5.98 4.00
CA LYS A 302 33.11 -4.84 4.77
C LYS A 302 33.18 -5.16 6.26
N TYR A 303 33.83 -4.33 7.03
CA TYR A 303 33.90 -4.45 8.48
C TYR A 303 33.74 -3.08 9.14
N LEU A 304 33.38 -3.07 10.43
CA LEU A 304 33.22 -1.85 11.20
C LEU A 304 34.51 -1.54 11.95
N LYS A 305 35.00 -0.32 11.79
CA LYS A 305 36.15 0.21 12.51
C LYS A 305 35.73 1.44 13.31
N THR A 306 36.18 1.51 14.53
CA THR A 306 36.01 2.72 15.36
C THR A 306 36.85 3.85 14.76
N CYS A 307 36.24 5.01 14.60
CA CYS A 307 36.91 6.22 14.09
C CYS A 307 36.31 7.49 14.70
N ASP A 308 36.98 8.60 14.52
CA ASP A 308 36.44 9.90 14.85
C ASP A 308 35.30 10.30 13.95
N TYR A 309 34.24 10.92 14.48
CA TYR A 309 33.09 11.40 13.71
C TYR A 309 33.40 12.71 12.95
N VAL A 310 34.53 13.35 13.22
CA VAL A 310 35.08 14.48 12.47
C VAL A 310 36.52 14.17 12.11
N THR A 311 36.88 14.31 10.86
CA THR A 311 38.25 14.16 10.37
C THR A 311 38.81 15.50 9.92
N ILE A 312 40.12 15.71 10.17
CA ILE A 312 40.89 16.81 9.62
C ILE A 312 41.66 16.21 8.44
N ASN A 313 41.40 16.66 7.24
CA ASN A 313 42.03 16.13 6.06
C ASN A 313 43.45 16.72 5.93
N ASN A 314 44.45 15.89 6.21
CA ASN A 314 45.88 16.26 6.09
C ASN A 314 46.49 15.91 4.74
N GLN A 315 45.69 15.48 3.77
CA GLN A 315 46.17 15.17 2.41
C GLN A 315 46.27 16.49 1.62
N GLY A 316 47.48 17.01 1.53
CA GLY A 316 47.80 18.12 0.61
C GLY A 316 47.69 17.61 -0.84
N ASP A 317 47.04 18.40 -1.66
CA ASP A 317 47.09 18.22 -3.11
C ASP A 317 48.52 18.49 -3.60
N LEU A 318 49.05 17.75 -4.57
CA LEU A 318 50.42 17.91 -5.11
C LEU A 318 50.69 19.32 -5.64
N PHE A 319 49.66 20.15 -5.76
CA PHE A 319 49.69 21.48 -6.35
C PHE A 319 49.15 22.62 -5.47
N GLY A 320 48.85 22.38 -4.21
CA GLY A 320 48.68 23.56 -3.39
C GLY A 320 47.66 23.64 -2.37
N GLY A 321 47.40 23.24 -1.46
CA GLY A 321 46.55 23.67 -0.34
C GLY A 321 46.26 22.56 0.66
N TRP A 322 46.67 22.74 1.88
CA TRP A 322 46.22 21.89 2.98
C TRP A 322 44.79 22.29 3.34
N ASP A 323 43.82 21.44 3.03
CA ASP A 323 42.46 21.60 3.56
C ASP A 323 42.46 21.12 5.03
N LEU A 324 42.70 22.06 5.92
CA LEU A 324 42.76 21.86 7.38
C LEU A 324 41.36 21.96 8.03
N GLU A 325 40.32 22.14 7.25
CA GLU A 325 38.98 22.28 7.78
C GLU A 325 38.45 20.91 8.27
N PRO A 326 37.92 20.84 9.48
CA PRO A 326 37.33 19.63 10.01
C PRO A 326 36.02 19.27 9.24
N LYS A 327 35.89 18.03 8.83
CA LYS A 327 34.71 17.51 8.07
C LYS A 327 34.02 16.41 8.86
N CYS A 328 32.67 16.47 8.92
CA CYS A 328 31.87 15.39 9.48
C CYS A 328 31.94 14.16 8.56
N CYS A 329 32.27 13.00 9.13
CA CYS A 329 32.37 11.72 8.39
C CYS A 329 31.23 10.73 8.70
N ILE A 330 30.20 11.16 9.43
CA ILE A 330 29.06 10.31 9.76
C ILE A 330 28.21 10.07 8.50
N ASN A 331 27.99 8.80 8.15
CA ASN A 331 26.97 8.44 7.19
C ASN A 331 25.60 8.37 7.88
N TRP A 332 24.81 9.42 7.73
CA TRP A 332 23.48 9.55 8.35
C TRP A 332 22.43 8.55 7.83
N ALA A 333 22.70 7.84 6.75
CA ALA A 333 21.88 6.73 6.27
C ALA A 333 22.17 5.42 7.02
N SER A 334 23.32 5.31 7.69
CA SER A 334 23.75 4.14 8.44
C SER A 334 23.37 4.26 9.92
N SER A 335 22.44 3.45 10.39
CA SER A 335 22.07 3.37 11.81
C SER A 335 23.26 2.95 12.68
N LYS A 336 24.19 2.16 12.14
CA LYS A 336 25.41 1.74 12.85
C LYS A 336 26.36 2.90 13.16
N GLN A 337 26.34 3.96 12.35
CA GLN A 337 27.13 5.16 12.59
C GLN A 337 26.36 6.23 13.36
N THR A 338 25.04 6.33 13.12
CA THR A 338 24.22 7.35 13.78
C THR A 338 23.93 7.04 15.24
N ILE A 339 23.66 5.78 15.60
CA ILE A 339 23.33 5.36 16.97
C ILE A 339 24.42 5.78 17.98
N PRO A 340 25.71 5.45 17.79
CA PRO A 340 26.77 5.83 18.73
C PRO A 340 26.86 7.33 18.92
N PHE A 341 26.67 8.13 17.88
CA PHE A 341 26.68 9.57 17.95
C PHE A 341 25.50 10.11 18.79
N PHE A 342 24.29 9.57 18.61
CA PHE A 342 23.15 9.94 19.45
C PHE A 342 23.35 9.57 20.91
N GLN A 343 23.91 8.39 21.18
CA GLN A 343 24.24 7.96 22.56
C GLN A 343 25.28 8.86 23.21
N MET A 344 26.29 9.29 22.45
CA MET A 344 27.31 10.26 22.93
C MET A 344 26.66 11.60 23.29
N LEU A 345 25.66 12.06 22.54
CA LEU A 345 24.91 13.28 22.90
C LEU A 345 23.95 13.09 24.09
N GLY A 346 23.84 11.89 24.65
CA GLY A 346 22.99 11.55 25.80
C GLY A 346 21.60 11.08 25.49
N PHE A 347 21.29 10.78 24.22
CA PHE A 347 20.00 10.21 23.85
C PHE A 347 19.91 8.72 24.20
N ASN A 348 18.76 8.31 24.73
CA ASN A 348 18.44 6.91 24.86
C ASN A 348 17.89 6.40 23.51
N THR A 349 18.65 5.56 22.82
CA THR A 349 18.29 4.98 21.53
C THR A 349 17.53 3.66 21.66
N THR A 350 17.39 3.11 22.86
CA THR A 350 16.76 1.80 23.09
C THR A 350 15.25 1.85 22.79
N ALA A 351 14.80 1.00 21.91
CA ALA A 351 13.41 0.85 21.55
C ALA A 351 13.02 -0.62 21.46
N LYS A 352 11.78 -0.95 21.81
CA LYS A 352 11.24 -2.31 21.66
C LYS A 352 10.89 -2.56 20.18
N ASP A 353 11.47 -3.61 19.60
CA ASP A 353 11.09 -4.05 18.25
C ASP A 353 9.64 -4.57 18.28
N LYS A 354 8.79 -3.98 17.44
CA LYS A 354 7.36 -4.33 17.40
C LYS A 354 7.07 -5.76 16.94
N LYS A 355 8.03 -6.42 16.26
CA LYS A 355 7.84 -7.75 15.67
C LYS A 355 8.34 -8.87 16.57
N THR A 356 9.50 -8.65 17.20
CA THR A 356 10.17 -9.67 18.02
C THR A 356 9.99 -9.41 19.51
N GLY A 357 9.60 -8.19 19.90
CA GLY A 357 9.56 -7.78 21.30
C GLY A 357 10.92 -7.43 21.90
N ASP A 358 12.01 -7.68 21.16
CA ASP A 358 13.37 -7.46 21.65
C ASP A 358 13.71 -5.97 21.77
N LEU A 359 14.59 -5.63 22.69
CA LEU A 359 15.16 -4.31 22.80
C LEU A 359 16.26 -4.13 21.73
N LYS A 360 16.12 -3.11 20.90
CA LYS A 360 17.08 -2.73 19.86
C LYS A 360 17.30 -1.23 19.86
N ASP A 361 18.51 -0.83 19.51
CA ASP A 361 18.79 0.59 19.30
C ASP A 361 18.15 1.12 18.02
N SER A 362 17.58 2.31 18.11
CA SER A 362 16.87 2.97 17.02
C SER A 362 16.92 4.48 17.13
N VAL A 363 17.21 5.13 16.02
CA VAL A 363 17.24 6.60 15.88
C VAL A 363 16.04 7.13 15.09
N VAL A 364 14.92 6.41 15.14
CA VAL A 364 13.68 6.87 14.51
C VAL A 364 13.06 8.03 15.29
N GLU A 365 12.42 8.94 14.58
CA GLU A 365 11.79 10.14 15.15
C GLU A 365 10.91 9.83 16.37
N LYS A 366 10.10 8.79 16.31
CA LYS A 366 9.20 8.37 17.39
C LYS A 366 9.91 8.04 18.71
N VAL A 367 11.18 7.64 18.66
CA VAL A 367 12.01 7.33 19.84
C VAL A 367 12.68 8.61 20.36
N LEU A 368 13.20 9.41 19.45
CA LEU A 368 14.03 10.58 19.78
C LEU A 368 13.22 11.83 20.13
N ALA A 369 12.10 12.08 19.44
CA ALA A 369 11.28 13.29 19.63
C ALA A 369 10.68 13.45 21.05
N LYS A 370 10.66 12.36 21.83
CA LYS A 370 10.19 12.37 23.23
C LYS A 370 11.22 12.87 24.22
N GLN A 371 12.48 13.00 23.81
CA GLN A 371 13.63 13.33 24.66
C GLN A 371 14.01 14.78 24.43
N LYS A 372 13.15 15.71 24.91
CA LYS A 372 13.37 17.16 24.78
C LYS A 372 14.49 17.65 25.71
N GLY A 373 15.21 18.68 25.27
CA GLY A 373 16.21 19.39 26.08
C GLY A 373 17.62 18.80 26.08
N ILE A 374 17.88 17.73 25.29
CA ILE A 374 19.23 17.14 25.19
C ILE A 374 20.04 17.86 24.10
N ALA A 375 19.57 17.90 22.86
CA ALA A 375 20.17 18.60 21.75
C ALA A 375 19.05 18.90 20.70
N ASP A 376 18.12 19.76 21.10
CA ASP A 376 16.90 20.03 20.31
C ASP A 376 17.19 20.59 18.91
N ASP A 377 18.22 21.44 18.79
CA ASP A 377 18.61 22.04 17.51
C ASP A 377 19.20 20.99 16.55
N PHE A 378 20.01 20.08 17.07
CA PHE A 378 20.51 18.95 16.31
C PHE A 378 19.39 18.04 15.85
N LEU A 379 18.42 17.71 16.72
CA LEU A 379 17.27 16.89 16.35
C LEU A 379 16.47 17.50 15.21
N LYS A 380 16.23 18.81 15.23
CA LYS A 380 15.54 19.53 14.14
C LYS A 380 16.26 19.36 12.81
N LEU A 381 17.59 19.54 12.82
CA LEU A 381 18.42 19.39 11.61
C LEU A 381 18.44 17.93 11.12
N TYR A 382 18.58 16.99 12.03
CA TYR A 382 18.56 15.56 11.70
C TYR A 382 17.22 15.13 11.08
N PHE A 383 16.09 15.53 11.67
CA PHE A 383 14.77 15.18 11.12
C PHE A 383 14.51 15.87 9.78
N ALA A 384 14.93 17.12 9.62
CA ALA A 384 14.85 17.82 8.33
C ALA A 384 15.64 17.09 7.25
N TYR A 385 16.87 16.66 7.55
CA TYR A 385 17.65 15.83 6.62
C TYR A 385 16.97 14.48 6.33
N LYS A 386 16.48 13.76 7.35
CA LYS A 386 15.82 12.45 7.17
C LYS A 386 14.55 12.54 6.33
N GLU A 387 13.78 13.61 6.46
CA GLU A 387 12.62 13.89 5.63
C GLU A 387 13.05 14.03 4.16
N LYS A 388 14.04 14.88 3.87
CA LYS A 388 14.52 15.10 2.50
C LYS A 388 15.23 13.88 1.91
N PHE A 389 15.96 13.12 2.70
CA PHE A 389 16.53 11.84 2.32
C PHE A 389 15.44 10.82 1.92
N LYS A 390 14.35 10.79 2.70
CA LYS A 390 13.19 9.94 2.38
C LYS A 390 12.53 10.37 1.08
N ASP A 391 12.36 11.67 0.83
CA ASP A 391 11.79 12.20 -0.40
C ASP A 391 12.61 11.76 -1.63
N CYS A 392 13.94 11.89 -1.58
CA CYS A 392 14.83 11.41 -2.65
C CYS A 392 14.74 9.91 -2.88
N SER A 393 14.68 9.12 -1.80
CA SER A 393 14.65 7.64 -1.92
C SER A 393 13.29 7.10 -2.35
N THR A 394 12.20 7.78 -2.00
CA THR A 394 10.83 7.36 -2.28
C THR A 394 10.35 7.87 -3.64
N TYR A 395 10.58 9.15 -3.94
CA TYR A 395 10.09 9.86 -5.13
C TYR A 395 11.25 10.23 -6.08
N GLY A 396 12.06 9.24 -6.45
CA GLY A 396 13.27 9.39 -7.24
C GLY A 396 13.19 8.74 -8.62
N GLN A 397 14.34 8.24 -9.07
CA GLN A 397 14.52 7.59 -10.37
C GLN A 397 13.63 6.34 -10.55
N ASN A 398 13.21 5.69 -9.46
CA ASN A 398 12.35 4.52 -9.49
C ASN A 398 11.01 4.75 -10.21
N TYR A 399 10.48 5.98 -10.24
CA TYR A 399 9.26 6.31 -11.00
C TYR A 399 9.53 6.33 -12.51
N ILE A 400 10.66 6.88 -12.94
CA ILE A 400 11.08 6.86 -14.35
C ILE A 400 11.39 5.43 -14.80
N ASP A 401 12.05 4.66 -13.95
CA ASP A 401 12.36 3.26 -14.22
C ASP A 401 11.10 2.37 -14.31
N ALA A 402 10.00 2.77 -13.64
CA ALA A 402 8.72 2.09 -13.68
C ALA A 402 7.86 2.38 -14.92
N ILE A 403 8.24 3.34 -15.78
CA ILE A 403 7.53 3.60 -17.03
C ILE A 403 7.71 2.42 -17.99
N ASN A 404 6.59 1.85 -18.43
CA ASN A 404 6.57 0.78 -19.42
C ASN A 404 6.70 1.41 -20.86
N PRO A 405 7.72 1.03 -21.65
CA PRO A 405 7.95 1.62 -22.98
C PRO A 405 6.86 1.28 -24.00
N ASN A 406 6.08 0.20 -23.80
CA ASN A 406 5.00 -0.17 -24.71
C ASN A 406 3.76 0.72 -24.55
N THR A 407 3.56 1.30 -23.36
CA THR A 407 2.36 2.09 -23.02
C THR A 407 2.67 3.54 -22.71
N ASP A 408 3.94 3.89 -22.48
CA ASP A 408 4.40 5.20 -21.94
C ASP A 408 3.75 5.56 -20.61
N ARG A 409 3.43 4.53 -19.77
CA ARG A 409 2.73 4.69 -18.51
C ARG A 409 3.37 3.88 -17.38
N ILE A 410 3.13 4.30 -16.16
CA ILE A 410 3.49 3.56 -14.96
C ILE A 410 2.32 2.65 -14.61
N HIS A 411 2.56 1.34 -14.60
CA HIS A 411 1.62 0.34 -14.09
C HIS A 411 2.11 -0.16 -12.74
N THR A 412 1.32 0.07 -11.72
CA THR A 412 1.63 -0.40 -10.37
C THR A 412 0.55 -1.37 -9.90
N THR A 413 0.82 -2.09 -8.81
CA THR A 413 -0.16 -3.03 -8.27
C THR A 413 -0.94 -2.41 -7.13
N PHE A 414 -2.24 -2.73 -7.08
CA PHE A 414 -3.15 -2.35 -6.02
C PHE A 414 -3.67 -3.60 -5.29
N TRP A 415 -3.66 -3.56 -3.98
CA TRP A 415 -4.21 -4.61 -3.13
C TRP A 415 -5.57 -4.15 -2.62
N GLN A 416 -6.62 -4.83 -3.08
CA GLN A 416 -8.02 -4.43 -2.83
C GLN A 416 -8.38 -4.38 -1.33
N LEU A 417 -7.86 -5.30 -0.54
CA LEU A 417 -8.00 -5.40 0.91
C LEU A 417 -6.62 -5.32 1.59
N GLY A 418 -5.78 -4.39 1.13
CA GLY A 418 -4.38 -4.29 1.54
C GLY A 418 -4.13 -3.76 2.96
N ALA A 419 -5.10 -3.08 3.55
CA ALA A 419 -5.04 -2.57 4.92
C ALA A 419 -6.10 -3.24 5.80
N ALA A 420 -5.82 -3.33 7.10
CA ALA A 420 -6.74 -3.91 8.08
C ALA A 420 -8.10 -3.21 8.15
N SER A 421 -8.18 -1.93 7.80
CA SER A 421 -9.46 -1.18 7.71
C SER A 421 -10.28 -1.51 6.44
N GLY A 422 -9.82 -2.42 5.58
CA GLY A 422 -10.41 -2.69 4.25
C GLY A 422 -10.01 -1.69 3.17
N ARG A 423 -9.16 -0.69 3.49
CA ARG A 423 -8.60 0.24 2.51
C ARG A 423 -7.69 -0.48 1.53
N MET A 424 -7.70 -0.01 0.29
CA MET A 424 -6.72 -0.45 -0.70
C MET A 424 -5.32 0.02 -0.30
N SER A 425 -4.31 -0.73 -0.73
CA SER A 425 -2.92 -0.28 -0.70
C SER A 425 -2.31 -0.39 -2.09
N CYS A 426 -1.30 0.42 -2.37
CA CYS A 426 -0.66 0.52 -3.66
C CYS A 426 0.84 0.22 -3.54
N GLY A 427 1.43 -0.28 -4.61
CA GLY A 427 2.84 -0.62 -4.68
C GLY A 427 3.17 -1.99 -4.07
N SER A 428 4.38 -2.44 -4.25
CA SER A 428 4.86 -3.72 -3.73
C SER A 428 6.35 -3.66 -3.42
N ARG A 429 6.80 -4.52 -2.50
CA ARG A 429 8.24 -4.79 -2.31
C ARG A 429 8.82 -5.66 -3.42
N ASN A 430 7.98 -6.33 -4.18
CA ASN A 430 8.40 -7.13 -5.32
C ASN A 430 8.83 -6.23 -6.49
N PHE A 431 9.64 -6.79 -7.37
CA PHE A 431 10.10 -6.13 -8.58
C PHE A 431 9.28 -6.61 -9.78
N ASN A 432 9.07 -5.71 -10.76
CA ASN A 432 8.55 -6.07 -12.07
C ASN A 432 9.72 -6.57 -12.95
N SER A 433 10.00 -7.87 -12.86
CA SER A 433 11.11 -8.49 -13.60
C SER A 433 10.87 -8.48 -15.12
N ASP A 434 9.61 -8.53 -15.56
CA ASP A 434 9.27 -8.54 -16.99
C ASP A 434 9.53 -7.16 -17.61
N LEU A 435 9.15 -6.09 -16.93
CA LEU A 435 9.49 -4.72 -17.32
C LEU A 435 11.02 -4.49 -17.30
N ALA A 436 11.71 -4.99 -16.28
CA ALA A 436 13.16 -4.87 -16.18
C ALA A 436 13.86 -5.55 -17.36
N LYS A 437 13.40 -6.76 -17.72
CA LYS A 437 13.88 -7.52 -18.88
C LYS A 437 13.61 -6.77 -20.19
N LEU A 438 12.41 -6.21 -20.35
CA LEU A 438 12.03 -5.41 -21.52
C LEU A 438 12.94 -4.18 -21.70
N LYS A 439 13.30 -3.51 -20.58
CA LYS A 439 14.15 -2.32 -20.56
C LYS A 439 15.65 -2.62 -20.57
N GLY A 440 16.08 -3.87 -20.40
CA GLY A 440 17.49 -4.25 -20.30
C GLY A 440 18.18 -3.70 -19.02
N ILE A 441 17.48 -3.55 -17.92
CA ILE A 441 18.00 -3.03 -16.65
C ILE A 441 17.84 -4.03 -15.50
N ALA A 442 18.57 -3.79 -14.41
CA ALA A 442 18.49 -4.69 -13.25
C ALA A 442 17.06 -4.74 -12.65
N PRO A 443 16.54 -5.93 -12.29
CA PRO A 443 15.20 -6.07 -11.71
C PRO A 443 14.97 -5.18 -10.47
N SER A 444 16.00 -4.96 -9.66
CA SER A 444 15.94 -4.12 -8.46
C SER A 444 15.58 -2.65 -8.74
N ARG A 445 15.70 -2.18 -9.96
CA ARG A 445 15.33 -0.84 -10.40
C ARG A 445 13.84 -0.73 -10.74
N CYS A 446 13.21 -1.78 -11.26
CA CYS A 446 11.80 -1.80 -11.64
C CYS A 446 10.91 -2.22 -10.47
N ARG A 447 10.60 -1.28 -9.59
CA ARG A 447 9.69 -1.50 -8.45
C ARG A 447 8.26 -1.06 -8.81
N TYR A 448 7.28 -1.74 -8.22
CA TYR A 448 5.91 -1.23 -8.21
C TYR A 448 5.83 -0.03 -7.27
N VAL A 449 5.74 1.16 -7.86
CA VAL A 449 5.77 2.43 -7.11
C VAL A 449 4.47 2.71 -6.38
N GLN A 450 4.57 3.52 -5.32
CA GLN A 450 3.44 3.91 -4.49
C GLN A 450 2.78 5.17 -5.07
N LEU A 451 1.54 5.06 -5.54
CA LEU A 451 0.79 6.18 -6.13
C LEU A 451 -0.26 6.80 -5.19
N GLN A 452 -0.55 6.17 -4.03
CA GLN A 452 -1.56 6.67 -3.09
C GLN A 452 -1.01 7.62 -2.01
N ASN A 453 0.32 7.67 -1.83
CA ASN A 453 0.96 8.50 -0.81
C ASN A 453 1.86 9.60 -1.44
N LEU A 454 1.54 10.01 -2.65
CA LEU A 454 2.24 11.11 -3.30
C LEU A 454 1.96 12.42 -2.54
N PRO A 455 2.99 13.26 -2.34
CA PRO A 455 2.77 14.62 -1.85
C PRO A 455 1.75 15.38 -2.70
N SER A 456 0.91 16.18 -2.07
CA SER A 456 -0.12 16.97 -2.74
C SER A 456 0.38 18.29 -3.31
N ASP A 457 1.71 18.46 -3.45
CA ASP A 457 2.29 19.65 -4.07
C ASP A 457 2.16 19.59 -5.60
N GLU A 458 2.02 20.75 -6.22
CA GLU A 458 1.84 20.92 -7.67
C GLU A 458 3.02 20.35 -8.49
N ILE A 459 4.25 20.42 -7.96
CA ILE A 459 5.44 19.86 -8.63
C ILE A 459 5.33 18.34 -8.74
N THR A 460 4.82 17.69 -7.69
CA THR A 460 4.66 16.23 -7.66
C THR A 460 3.48 15.77 -8.49
N ARG A 461 2.27 16.27 -8.20
CA ARG A 461 1.04 15.84 -8.88
C ARG A 461 0.98 16.39 -10.31
N GLY A 462 1.44 17.62 -10.56
CA GLY A 462 1.53 18.22 -11.87
C GLY A 462 2.51 17.56 -12.85
N ALA A 463 3.33 16.61 -12.38
CA ALA A 463 4.13 15.77 -13.25
C ALA A 463 3.34 14.58 -13.84
N PHE A 464 2.19 14.23 -13.29
CA PHE A 464 1.30 13.22 -13.86
C PHE A 464 0.37 13.88 -14.89
N ILE A 465 0.51 13.49 -16.14
CA ILE A 465 -0.13 14.16 -17.28
C ILE A 465 -0.93 13.16 -18.11
N PRO A 466 -1.98 13.59 -18.81
CA PRO A 466 -2.66 12.76 -19.79
C PRO A 466 -1.84 12.61 -21.08
N LYS A 467 -2.26 11.71 -21.95
CA LYS A 467 -1.79 11.64 -23.34
C LYS A 467 -2.19 12.94 -24.07
N GLU A 468 -1.42 13.33 -25.08
CA GLU A 468 -1.75 14.46 -25.95
C GLU A 468 -3.16 14.33 -26.55
N GLY A 469 -3.94 15.40 -26.49
CA GLY A 469 -5.34 15.44 -26.90
C GLY A 469 -6.34 14.97 -25.82
N ASN A 470 -5.84 14.46 -24.69
CA ASN A 470 -6.66 14.07 -23.54
C ASN A 470 -6.62 15.13 -22.43
N LEU A 471 -7.61 15.04 -21.53
CA LEU A 471 -7.65 15.74 -20.26
C LEU A 471 -7.61 14.73 -19.11
N MET A 472 -7.23 15.22 -17.94
CA MET A 472 -7.28 14.47 -16.69
C MET A 472 -8.26 15.15 -15.74
N THR A 473 -9.05 14.33 -15.03
CA THR A 473 -9.94 14.81 -13.97
C THR A 473 -9.62 14.06 -12.68
N ALA A 474 -9.36 14.83 -11.63
CA ALA A 474 -9.42 14.36 -10.26
C ALA A 474 -10.81 14.68 -9.69
N CYS A 475 -11.46 13.72 -9.06
CA CYS A 475 -12.74 13.90 -8.42
C CYS A 475 -12.71 13.36 -7.00
N ASP A 476 -12.86 14.26 -6.04
CA ASP A 476 -12.77 13.98 -4.61
C ASP A 476 -14.13 14.14 -3.91
N TYR A 477 -14.34 13.36 -2.85
CA TYR A 477 -15.52 13.53 -1.99
C TYR A 477 -15.31 14.66 -0.99
N ALA A 478 -16.23 15.60 -0.95
CA ALA A 478 -16.18 16.71 0.00
C ALA A 478 -16.39 16.23 1.46
N ALA A 479 -15.30 16.19 2.24
CA ALA A 479 -15.29 15.81 3.66
C ALA A 479 -15.91 14.42 3.94
N LEU A 480 -15.54 13.40 3.15
CA LEU A 480 -16.12 12.05 3.22
C LEU A 480 -16.14 11.47 4.64
N GLU A 481 -14.99 11.45 5.31
CA GLU A 481 -14.89 10.83 6.65
C GLU A 481 -15.75 11.56 7.68
N SER A 482 -15.79 12.88 7.64
CA SER A 482 -16.61 13.69 8.58
C SER A 482 -18.10 13.52 8.33
N ARG A 483 -18.53 13.48 7.05
CA ARG A 483 -19.92 13.24 6.69
C ARG A 483 -20.38 11.83 7.04
N LEU A 484 -19.55 10.84 6.79
CA LEU A 484 -19.81 9.47 7.24
C LEU A 484 -19.84 9.38 8.77
N GLY A 485 -18.96 10.11 9.46
CA GLY A 485 -18.99 10.21 10.92
C GLY A 485 -20.31 10.78 11.43
N ALA A 486 -20.82 11.87 10.83
CA ALA A 486 -22.11 12.45 11.17
C ALA A 486 -23.26 11.44 11.05
N ASP A 487 -23.28 10.67 9.96
CA ASP A 487 -24.29 9.64 9.70
C ASP A 487 -24.18 8.45 10.66
N ILE A 488 -22.98 7.83 10.74
CA ILE A 488 -22.71 6.58 11.49
C ILE A 488 -22.83 6.82 13.00
N TYR A 489 -22.27 7.92 13.51
CA TYR A 489 -22.31 8.23 14.94
C TYR A 489 -23.64 8.85 15.35
N ASN A 490 -24.50 9.18 14.38
CA ASN A 490 -25.75 9.90 14.61
C ASN A 490 -25.50 11.18 15.42
N GLU A 491 -24.50 11.98 14.99
CA GLU A 491 -24.06 13.18 15.72
C GLU A 491 -24.89 14.41 15.30
N PRO A 492 -25.76 14.92 16.17
CA PRO A 492 -26.69 15.99 15.79
C PRO A 492 -26.01 17.28 15.33
N GLU A 493 -24.93 17.71 16.03
CA GLU A 493 -24.22 18.94 15.69
C GLU A 493 -23.56 18.86 14.31
N MET A 494 -22.98 17.71 13.96
CA MET A 494 -22.37 17.49 12.63
C MET A 494 -23.45 17.40 11.54
N LEU A 495 -24.58 16.72 11.82
CA LEU A 495 -25.70 16.64 10.88
C LEU A 495 -26.27 18.04 10.60
N GLU A 496 -26.49 18.85 11.62
CA GLU A 496 -26.97 20.22 11.49
C GLU A 496 -25.99 21.07 10.68
N GLU A 497 -24.66 20.94 10.95
CA GLU A 497 -23.64 21.69 10.22
C GLU A 497 -23.62 21.34 8.71
N PHE A 498 -23.71 20.06 8.36
CA PHE A 498 -23.67 19.62 6.96
C PHE A 498 -24.98 19.81 6.19
N LEU A 499 -26.13 19.83 6.86
CA LEU A 499 -27.42 19.93 6.21
C LEU A 499 -27.90 21.38 6.10
N HIS A 500 -27.57 22.22 7.09
CA HIS A 500 -28.21 23.53 7.23
C HIS A 500 -27.24 24.71 7.37
N ARG A 501 -25.90 24.44 7.45
CA ARG A 501 -24.86 25.47 7.59
C ARG A 501 -23.75 25.30 6.53
N SER A 502 -22.58 25.85 6.81
CA SER A 502 -21.46 25.94 5.88
C SER A 502 -20.73 24.58 5.61
N GLY A 503 -20.88 23.61 6.52
CA GLY A 503 -20.12 22.37 6.51
C GLY A 503 -18.67 22.52 7.02
N ASP A 504 -18.33 23.65 7.67
CA ASP A 504 -16.99 23.88 8.23
C ASP A 504 -16.84 23.23 9.59
N MET A 505 -16.47 21.95 9.59
CA MET A 505 -16.26 21.15 10.79
C MET A 505 -15.21 21.74 11.75
N HIS A 506 -14.17 22.40 11.22
CA HIS A 506 -13.16 23.02 12.08
C HIS A 506 -13.72 24.22 12.85
N SER A 507 -14.60 25.03 12.23
CA SER A 507 -15.28 26.13 12.90
C SER A 507 -16.28 25.62 13.92
N LEU A 508 -17.07 24.59 13.60
CA LEU A 508 -17.97 23.92 14.55
C LEU A 508 -17.18 23.37 15.75
N CYS A 509 -16.12 22.62 15.51
CA CYS A 509 -15.29 22.05 16.58
C CYS A 509 -14.66 23.16 17.45
N ALA A 510 -14.17 24.27 16.84
CA ALA A 510 -13.64 25.42 17.58
C ALA A 510 -14.72 26.04 18.48
N LYS A 511 -15.94 26.24 17.97
CA LYS A 511 -17.07 26.77 18.73
C LYS A 511 -17.39 25.94 19.98
N LEU A 512 -17.33 24.61 19.85
CA LEU A 512 -17.63 23.70 20.96
C LEU A 512 -16.48 23.60 21.97
N VAL A 513 -15.24 23.54 21.49
CA VAL A 513 -14.05 23.36 22.36
C VAL A 513 -13.65 24.67 23.07
N PHE A 514 -13.75 25.80 22.37
CA PHE A 514 -13.41 27.15 22.90
C PHE A 514 -14.68 27.96 23.12
N HIS A 515 -15.68 27.34 23.74
CA HIS A 515 -17.00 27.91 23.91
C HIS A 515 -17.01 29.32 24.57
N GLU A 516 -16.19 29.52 25.61
CA GLU A 516 -16.12 30.82 26.32
C GLU A 516 -15.56 31.94 25.44
N GLU A 517 -14.53 31.65 24.64
CA GLU A 517 -13.85 32.61 23.76
C GLU A 517 -14.65 32.87 22.48
N LEU A 518 -15.55 31.98 22.11
CA LEU A 518 -16.34 32.05 20.87
C LEU A 518 -17.83 32.20 21.09
N LYS A 519 -18.30 32.37 22.33
CA LYS A 519 -19.76 32.42 22.64
C LYS A 519 -20.55 33.42 21.79
N ASP A 520 -19.95 34.60 21.51
CA ASP A 520 -20.56 35.67 20.76
C ASP A 520 -20.21 35.71 19.26
N VAL A 521 -19.43 34.69 18.77
CA VAL A 521 -19.00 34.60 17.37
C VAL A 521 -19.82 33.53 16.67
N PRO A 522 -20.59 33.83 15.61
CA PRO A 522 -21.27 32.84 14.78
C PRO A 522 -20.28 31.88 14.16
N ILE A 523 -20.68 30.61 13.93
CA ILE A 523 -19.82 29.57 13.37
C ILE A 523 -19.25 29.98 12.02
N GLU A 524 -20.06 30.58 11.17
CA GLU A 524 -19.75 31.03 9.82
C GLU A 524 -18.66 32.11 9.78
N GLU A 525 -18.53 32.90 10.86
CA GLU A 525 -17.58 33.99 10.98
C GLU A 525 -16.26 33.59 11.67
N ILE A 526 -16.18 32.40 12.27
CA ILE A 526 -14.97 31.94 13.02
C ILE A 526 -13.76 31.89 12.11
N LYS A 527 -13.94 31.46 10.86
CA LYS A 527 -12.85 31.37 9.87
C LYS A 527 -12.17 32.73 9.64
N GLU A 528 -12.93 33.80 9.65
CA GLU A 528 -12.45 35.15 9.40
C GLU A 528 -12.03 35.88 10.70
N LYS A 529 -12.87 35.80 11.75
CA LYS A 529 -12.66 36.53 12.98
C LYS A 529 -11.66 35.86 13.95
N ARG A 530 -11.60 34.53 13.97
CA ARG A 530 -10.76 33.76 14.88
C ARG A 530 -10.04 32.59 14.19
N PRO A 531 -9.27 32.86 13.12
CA PRO A 531 -8.48 31.82 12.42
C PRO A 531 -7.45 31.16 13.34
N ASP A 532 -7.01 31.84 14.41
CA ASP A 532 -6.12 31.31 15.43
C ASP A 532 -6.72 30.11 16.16
N LEU A 533 -7.97 30.23 16.67
CA LEU A 533 -8.65 29.14 17.37
C LEU A 533 -9.07 28.01 16.40
N ARG A 534 -9.51 28.39 15.19
CA ARG A 534 -9.80 27.42 14.13
C ARG A 534 -8.56 26.59 13.75
N LYS A 535 -7.38 27.19 13.73
CA LYS A 535 -6.11 26.45 13.52
C LYS A 535 -5.74 25.58 14.73
N LYS A 536 -5.94 26.12 15.96
CA LYS A 536 -5.63 25.42 17.20
C LYS A 536 -6.51 24.18 17.43
N VAL A 537 -7.76 24.19 16.95
CA VAL A 537 -8.67 23.04 17.14
C VAL A 537 -8.39 21.85 16.23
N LYS A 538 -7.76 22.04 15.05
CA LYS A 538 -7.49 20.95 14.10
C LYS A 538 -6.78 19.73 14.72
N PRO A 539 -5.68 19.87 15.45
CA PRO A 539 -5.04 18.72 16.11
C PRO A 539 -5.94 18.04 17.16
N ILE A 540 -6.83 18.80 17.82
CA ILE A 540 -7.78 18.25 18.78
C ILE A 540 -8.81 17.40 18.04
N GLU A 541 -9.44 17.97 17.02
CA GLU A 541 -10.45 17.31 16.17
C GLU A 541 -9.89 16.01 15.58
N PHE A 542 -8.74 16.06 14.89
CA PHE A 542 -8.10 14.87 14.34
C PHE A 542 -7.76 13.85 15.42
N SER A 543 -7.18 14.29 16.55
CA SER A 543 -6.87 13.36 17.64
C SER A 543 -8.12 12.66 18.18
N GLN A 544 -9.21 13.39 18.40
CA GLN A 544 -10.44 12.82 18.93
C GLN A 544 -11.19 11.96 17.92
N GLN A 545 -11.24 12.38 16.65
CA GLN A 545 -11.82 11.62 15.55
C GLN A 545 -11.12 10.25 15.38
N PHE A 546 -9.80 10.18 15.62
CA PHE A 546 -9.05 8.93 15.58
C PHE A 546 -8.90 8.23 16.93
N GLY A 547 -9.68 8.62 17.94
CA GLY A 547 -9.71 7.99 19.25
C GLY A 547 -8.48 8.24 20.12
N GLY A 548 -7.74 9.33 19.83
CA GLY A 548 -6.61 9.78 20.64
C GLY A 548 -7.06 10.28 22.01
N GLY A 549 -6.23 10.08 23.04
CA GLY A 549 -6.46 10.60 24.39
C GLY A 549 -5.78 11.95 24.62
N ALA A 550 -5.93 12.47 25.85
CA ALA A 550 -5.34 13.76 26.25
C ALA A 550 -3.81 13.86 26.03
N GLY A 551 -3.08 12.72 26.10
CA GLY A 551 -1.64 12.71 25.80
C GLY A 551 -1.34 13.09 24.35
N ALA A 552 -2.10 12.55 23.37
CA ALA A 552 -1.93 12.88 21.97
C ALA A 552 -2.27 14.35 21.66
N VAL A 553 -3.30 14.89 22.32
CA VAL A 553 -3.66 16.31 22.22
C VAL A 553 -2.59 17.21 22.84
N ALA A 554 -2.06 16.84 24.01
CA ALA A 554 -0.98 17.58 24.67
C ALA A 554 0.28 17.63 23.80
N ASP A 555 0.68 16.50 23.22
CA ASP A 555 1.84 16.41 22.32
C ASP A 555 1.65 17.28 21.06
N ALA A 556 0.45 17.26 20.46
CA ALA A 556 0.14 18.00 19.24
C ALA A 556 0.05 19.52 19.44
N LEU A 557 -0.41 19.96 20.63
CA LEU A 557 -0.57 21.39 20.97
C LEU A 557 0.64 21.97 21.73
N GLY A 558 1.54 21.12 22.25
CA GLY A 558 2.62 21.54 23.13
C GLY A 558 2.14 22.08 24.49
N CYS A 559 0.98 21.61 24.99
CA CYS A 559 0.36 22.05 26.24
C CYS A 559 0.45 20.99 27.34
N SER A 560 0.06 21.35 28.58
CA SER A 560 0.00 20.39 29.68
C SER A 560 -1.07 19.30 29.45
N ARG A 561 -0.89 18.13 30.09
CA ARG A 561 -1.87 17.04 30.02
C ARG A 561 -3.22 17.44 30.65
N GLU A 562 -3.19 18.27 31.69
CA GLU A 562 -4.39 18.78 32.34
C GLU A 562 -5.17 19.73 31.43
N GLU A 563 -4.47 20.61 30.70
CA GLU A 563 -5.11 21.47 29.70
C GLU A 563 -5.69 20.66 28.55
N ALA A 564 -4.95 19.68 28.03
CA ALA A 564 -5.43 18.76 27.00
C ALA A 564 -6.66 17.97 27.46
N GLN A 565 -6.75 17.56 28.75
CA GLN A 565 -7.93 16.92 29.29
C GLN A 565 -9.16 17.80 29.24
N LYS A 566 -9.03 19.11 29.47
CA LYS A 566 -10.14 20.06 29.35
C LYS A 566 -10.67 20.11 27.91
N PHE A 567 -9.75 20.17 26.93
CA PHE A 567 -10.14 20.18 25.52
C PHE A 567 -10.84 18.87 25.09
N VAL A 568 -10.30 17.71 25.52
CA VAL A 568 -10.92 16.40 25.26
C VAL A 568 -12.30 16.30 25.89
N LYS A 569 -12.47 16.83 27.11
CA LYS A 569 -13.76 16.85 27.78
C LYS A 569 -14.74 17.78 27.06
N ALA A 570 -14.34 18.99 26.67
CA ALA A 570 -15.18 19.93 25.94
C ALA A 570 -15.63 19.34 24.57
N TYR A 571 -14.74 18.66 23.88
CA TYR A 571 -15.07 17.93 22.66
C TYR A 571 -16.12 16.82 22.91
N ALA A 572 -15.92 16.02 23.96
CA ALA A 572 -16.82 14.93 24.30
C ALA A 572 -18.20 15.43 24.75
N ASP A 573 -18.26 16.55 25.46
CA ASP A 573 -19.51 17.19 25.89
C ASP A 573 -20.25 17.83 24.71
N GLY A 574 -19.53 18.36 23.72
CA GLY A 574 -20.07 18.93 22.50
C GLY A 574 -20.54 17.88 21.49
N PHE A 575 -19.81 16.77 21.34
CA PHE A 575 -20.13 15.69 20.39
C PHE A 575 -20.61 14.42 21.14
N LYS A 576 -21.85 14.46 21.59
CA LYS A 576 -22.44 13.38 22.41
C LYS A 576 -22.64 12.08 21.62
N GLY A 577 -23.02 12.16 20.36
CA GLY A 577 -23.20 11.00 19.49
C GLY A 577 -21.90 10.22 19.28
N ILE A 578 -20.80 10.94 19.05
CA ILE A 578 -19.45 10.33 18.92
C ILE A 578 -19.07 9.63 20.22
N THR A 579 -19.30 10.29 21.36
CA THR A 579 -18.96 9.76 22.69
C THR A 579 -19.76 8.50 23.02
N GLU A 580 -21.04 8.48 22.70
CA GLU A 580 -21.89 7.30 22.89
C GLU A 580 -21.51 6.16 21.93
N PHE A 581 -21.26 6.47 20.66
CA PHE A 581 -20.82 5.49 19.68
C PHE A 581 -19.51 4.83 20.10
N LYS A 582 -18.52 5.62 20.55
CA LYS A 582 -17.24 5.13 21.06
C LYS A 582 -17.44 4.14 22.22
N LYS A 583 -18.30 4.48 23.19
CA LYS A 583 -18.60 3.60 24.33
C LYS A 583 -19.26 2.29 23.90
N LYS A 584 -20.25 2.36 23.00
CA LYS A 584 -20.94 1.16 22.47
C LYS A 584 -20.00 0.31 21.64
N GLY A 585 -19.17 0.92 20.78
CA GLY A 585 -18.21 0.26 19.93
C GLY A 585 -17.11 -0.46 20.72
N SER A 586 -16.57 0.17 21.77
CA SER A 586 -15.62 -0.48 22.68
C SER A 586 -16.24 -1.70 23.37
N ALA A 587 -17.44 -1.57 23.91
CA ALA A 587 -18.14 -2.70 24.54
C ALA A 587 -18.42 -3.84 23.55
N PHE A 588 -18.79 -3.49 22.31
CA PHE A 588 -19.06 -4.45 21.24
C PHE A 588 -17.80 -5.25 20.85
N VAL A 589 -16.69 -4.57 20.56
CA VAL A 589 -15.47 -5.24 20.11
C VAL A 589 -14.87 -6.12 21.20
N ARG A 590 -14.95 -5.69 22.46
CA ARG A 590 -14.51 -6.49 23.61
C ARG A 590 -15.40 -7.70 23.88
N LYS A 591 -16.65 -7.67 23.44
CA LYS A 591 -17.57 -8.80 23.56
C LYS A 591 -17.47 -9.81 22.43
N TYR A 592 -17.31 -9.33 21.19
CA TYR A 592 -17.46 -10.17 20.00
C TYR A 592 -16.16 -10.41 19.23
N GLY A 593 -15.08 -9.68 19.50
CA GLY A 593 -13.78 -9.86 18.86
C GLY A 593 -13.71 -9.37 17.41
N TYR A 594 -14.63 -8.50 17.00
CA TYR A 594 -14.56 -7.83 15.69
C TYR A 594 -15.19 -6.44 15.73
N VAL A 595 -14.80 -5.61 14.77
CA VAL A 595 -15.43 -4.32 14.48
C VAL A 595 -16.31 -4.47 13.25
N LEU A 596 -17.53 -3.98 13.32
CA LEU A 596 -18.41 -3.86 12.15
C LEU A 596 -18.00 -2.60 11.38
N ILE A 597 -17.27 -2.79 10.27
CA ILE A 597 -16.73 -1.68 9.47
C ILE A 597 -17.86 -0.92 8.75
N CYS A 598 -18.82 -1.66 8.19
CA CYS A 598 -19.97 -1.09 7.50
C CYS A 598 -21.21 -1.93 7.82
N GLU A 599 -22.16 -1.32 8.51
CA GLU A 599 -23.40 -1.97 8.91
C GLU A 599 -24.24 -2.44 7.71
N HIS A 600 -24.32 -1.59 6.67
CA HIS A 600 -25.13 -1.86 5.48
C HIS A 600 -24.59 -3.02 4.62
N THR A 601 -23.30 -3.29 4.68
CA THR A 601 -22.66 -4.33 3.87
C THR A 601 -22.22 -5.55 4.67
N GLY A 602 -22.07 -5.40 5.98
CA GLY A 602 -21.60 -6.46 6.86
C GLY A 602 -20.10 -6.67 6.84
N HIS A 603 -19.32 -5.73 6.27
CA HIS A 603 -17.85 -5.78 6.38
C HIS A 603 -17.41 -5.81 7.83
N LYS A 604 -16.50 -6.73 8.17
CA LYS A 604 -15.98 -6.92 9.53
C LYS A 604 -14.47 -6.93 9.54
N LEU A 605 -13.91 -6.33 10.60
CA LEU A 605 -12.49 -6.40 10.92
C LEU A 605 -12.34 -7.29 12.15
N TYR A 606 -11.68 -8.43 12.01
CA TYR A 606 -11.55 -9.43 13.06
C TYR A 606 -10.30 -9.21 13.91
N TRP A 607 -10.44 -9.39 15.22
CA TRP A 607 -9.32 -9.40 16.15
C TRP A 607 -8.75 -10.83 16.21
N GLU A 608 -7.66 -11.07 15.50
CA GLU A 608 -7.04 -12.38 15.33
C GLU A 608 -6.77 -13.09 16.68
N ASP A 609 -6.15 -12.36 17.63
CA ASP A 609 -5.80 -12.89 18.96
C ASP A 609 -6.92 -12.75 20.00
N PHE A 610 -8.17 -12.46 19.59
CA PHE A 610 -9.26 -12.14 20.50
C PHE A 610 -9.52 -13.26 21.54
N LYS A 611 -9.49 -14.52 21.11
CA LYS A 611 -9.75 -15.65 22.01
C LYS A 611 -8.71 -15.69 23.14
N LYS A 612 -7.43 -15.56 22.79
CA LYS A 612 -6.32 -15.52 23.76
C LYS A 612 -6.46 -14.31 24.70
N TRP A 613 -6.77 -13.14 24.13
CA TRP A 613 -7.00 -11.94 24.92
C TRP A 613 -8.16 -12.12 25.89
N ARG A 614 -9.26 -12.73 25.46
CA ARG A 614 -10.46 -12.96 26.27
C ARG A 614 -10.22 -13.94 27.41
N GLU A 615 -9.48 -15.01 27.17
CA GLU A 615 -9.09 -15.98 28.20
C GLU A 615 -8.32 -15.32 29.36
N ILE A 616 -7.45 -14.31 29.02
CA ILE A 616 -6.72 -13.55 30.03
C ILE A 616 -7.63 -12.57 30.77
N GLU A 617 -8.51 -11.88 30.05
CA GLU A 617 -9.47 -10.91 30.64
C GLU A 617 -10.45 -11.54 31.59
N ASP A 618 -10.85 -12.79 31.33
CA ASP A 618 -11.80 -13.54 32.18
C ASP A 618 -11.14 -14.11 33.46
N LEU A 619 -9.81 -13.94 33.65
CA LEU A 619 -9.13 -14.38 34.87
C LEU A 619 -9.53 -13.49 36.07
N PRO A 620 -9.68 -14.05 37.26
CA PRO A 620 -9.79 -13.27 38.50
C PRO A 620 -8.58 -12.31 38.65
N GLU A 621 -8.82 -11.10 39.12
CA GLU A 621 -7.82 -10.06 39.22
C GLU A 621 -6.54 -10.48 39.97
N TYR A 622 -6.69 -11.27 41.04
CA TYR A 622 -5.57 -11.77 41.81
C TYR A 622 -4.72 -12.80 41.04
N ILE A 623 -5.33 -13.62 40.19
CA ILE A 623 -4.63 -14.55 39.28
C ILE A 623 -3.91 -13.74 38.19
N TYR A 624 -4.59 -12.79 37.58
CA TYR A 624 -4.02 -11.92 36.53
C TYR A 624 -2.80 -11.16 37.05
N LYS A 625 -2.86 -10.62 38.27
CA LYS A 625 -1.72 -9.90 38.87
C LYS A 625 -0.58 -10.83 39.28
N ARG A 626 -0.85 -12.08 39.59
CA ARG A 626 0.14 -13.09 39.99
C ARG A 626 0.88 -13.67 38.76
N GLU A 627 0.12 -14.06 37.76
CA GLU A 627 0.63 -14.81 36.58
C GLU A 627 1.31 -13.90 35.55
N TYR A 628 0.92 -12.62 35.46
CA TYR A 628 1.41 -11.68 34.45
C TYR A 628 2.22 -10.54 35.09
N SER A 629 3.39 -10.25 34.54
CA SER A 629 4.22 -9.10 34.92
C SER A 629 3.52 -7.77 34.62
N ALA A 630 4.00 -6.69 35.18
CA ALA A 630 3.46 -5.35 34.90
C ALA A 630 3.59 -4.97 33.41
N GLU A 631 4.62 -5.47 32.73
CA GLU A 631 4.83 -5.23 31.31
C GLU A 631 3.84 -6.00 30.45
N GLU A 632 3.61 -7.28 30.72
CA GLU A 632 2.61 -8.11 30.02
C GLU A 632 1.20 -7.56 30.22
N ARG A 633 0.85 -7.09 31.43
CA ARG A 633 -0.44 -6.44 31.69
C ARG A 633 -0.60 -5.16 30.88
N LYS A 634 0.45 -4.36 30.74
CA LYS A 634 0.43 -3.15 29.90
C LYS A 634 0.28 -3.48 28.41
N GLU A 635 0.87 -4.57 27.95
CA GLU A 635 0.67 -5.06 26.58
C GLU A 635 -0.76 -5.53 26.35
N HIS A 636 -1.33 -6.27 27.27
CA HIS A 636 -2.71 -6.74 27.22
C HIS A 636 -3.71 -5.57 27.18
N GLU A 637 -3.55 -4.57 28.08
CA GLU A 637 -4.36 -3.35 28.07
C GLU A 637 -4.15 -2.54 26.78
N GLY A 638 -2.91 -2.50 26.28
CA GLY A 638 -2.55 -1.84 25.02
C GLY A 638 -3.23 -2.46 23.80
N ALA A 639 -3.39 -3.79 23.79
CA ALA A 639 -4.13 -4.52 22.74
C ALA A 639 -5.61 -4.12 22.76
N ALA A 640 -6.25 -4.12 23.94
CA ALA A 640 -7.63 -3.68 24.08
C ALA A 640 -7.81 -2.21 23.64
N ALA A 641 -6.94 -1.31 24.07
CA ALA A 641 -6.98 0.10 23.69
C ALA A 641 -6.80 0.33 22.18
N LYS A 642 -6.02 -0.53 21.49
CA LYS A 642 -5.92 -0.51 20.03
C LYS A 642 -7.28 -0.81 19.40
N TRP A 643 -7.98 -1.83 19.87
CA TRP A 643 -9.26 -2.24 19.31
C TRP A 643 -10.40 -1.29 19.67
N ASP A 644 -10.36 -0.64 20.82
CA ASP A 644 -11.26 0.47 21.17
C ASP A 644 -11.15 1.63 20.15
N ARG A 645 -9.92 1.98 19.74
CA ARG A 645 -9.70 2.97 18.67
C ARG A 645 -10.19 2.48 17.30
N MET A 646 -9.95 1.19 16.99
CA MET A 646 -10.46 0.62 15.74
C MET A 646 -11.98 0.62 15.68
N ALA A 647 -12.66 0.37 16.81
CA ALA A 647 -14.11 0.42 16.89
C ALA A 647 -14.71 1.78 16.56
N LEU A 648 -13.95 2.88 16.79
CA LEU A 648 -14.35 4.24 16.40
C LEU A 648 -14.01 4.53 14.93
N ASN A 649 -12.79 4.19 14.48
CA ASN A 649 -12.25 4.67 13.20
C ASN A 649 -12.61 3.79 12.01
N ALA A 650 -12.61 2.47 12.20
CA ALA A 650 -12.82 1.55 11.09
C ALA A 650 -14.20 1.72 10.42
N PRO A 651 -15.29 2.05 11.11
CA PRO A 651 -16.58 2.28 10.47
C PRO A 651 -16.58 3.42 9.46
N THR A 652 -15.97 4.56 9.74
CA THR A 652 -15.90 5.69 8.81
C THR A 652 -14.95 5.40 7.65
N GLN A 653 -13.74 4.94 7.97
CA GLN A 653 -12.73 4.65 6.96
C GLN A 653 -13.13 3.52 6.01
N GLY A 654 -13.67 2.43 6.55
CA GLY A 654 -14.06 1.28 5.74
C GLY A 654 -15.36 1.51 4.96
N SER A 655 -16.32 2.27 5.50
CA SER A 655 -17.50 2.71 4.73
C SER A 655 -17.10 3.62 3.59
N GLY A 656 -16.13 4.53 3.78
CA GLY A 656 -15.61 5.39 2.72
C GLY A 656 -15.02 4.59 1.57
N ILE A 657 -14.21 3.58 1.86
CA ILE A 657 -13.66 2.74 0.79
C ILE A 657 -14.72 1.86 0.12
N ALA A 658 -15.72 1.38 0.85
CA ALA A 658 -16.83 0.64 0.25
C ALA A 658 -17.65 1.53 -0.70
N ILE A 659 -17.84 2.81 -0.34
CA ILE A 659 -18.44 3.83 -1.22
C ILE A 659 -17.62 3.98 -2.50
N LEU A 660 -16.31 4.20 -2.39
CA LEU A 660 -15.44 4.38 -3.56
C LEU A 660 -15.47 3.15 -4.48
N LYS A 661 -15.36 1.93 -3.92
CA LYS A 661 -15.46 0.68 -4.69
C LYS A 661 -16.79 0.56 -5.42
N LEU A 662 -17.90 0.83 -4.74
CA LEU A 662 -19.24 0.81 -5.34
C LEU A 662 -19.37 1.85 -6.45
N SER A 663 -18.93 3.08 -6.20
CA SER A 663 -18.98 4.19 -7.16
C SER A 663 -18.19 3.89 -8.42
N MET A 664 -16.95 3.41 -8.26
CA MET A 664 -16.10 3.06 -9.39
C MET A 664 -16.61 1.82 -10.15
N THR A 665 -17.28 0.89 -9.47
CA THR A 665 -17.96 -0.23 -10.13
C THR A 665 -19.10 0.26 -11.00
N LEU A 666 -19.92 1.20 -10.52
CA LEU A 666 -21.02 1.79 -11.29
C LEU A 666 -20.49 2.58 -12.50
N PHE A 667 -19.46 3.39 -12.29
CA PHE A 667 -18.81 4.15 -13.36
C PHE A 667 -18.16 3.24 -14.42
N PHE A 668 -17.42 2.22 -14.01
CA PHE A 668 -16.80 1.25 -14.92
C PHE A 668 -17.84 0.49 -15.76
N ARG A 669 -18.93 0.04 -15.16
CA ARG A 669 -20.02 -0.61 -15.90
C ARG A 669 -20.66 0.32 -16.94
N TRP A 670 -20.78 1.61 -16.61
CA TRP A 670 -21.23 2.62 -17.56
C TRP A 670 -20.23 2.79 -18.71
N LEU A 671 -18.92 2.91 -18.41
CA LEU A 671 -17.88 2.98 -19.44
C LEU A 671 -17.96 1.81 -20.45
N CYS A 672 -18.10 0.61 -19.91
CA CYS A 672 -18.20 -0.60 -20.76
C CYS A 672 -19.46 -0.58 -21.63
N LYS A 673 -20.62 -0.20 -21.05
CA LYS A 673 -21.89 -0.14 -21.74
C LYS A 673 -21.90 0.88 -22.88
N GLU A 674 -21.29 2.05 -22.67
CA GLU A 674 -21.24 3.14 -23.67
C GLU A 674 -20.07 2.99 -24.66
N GLY A 675 -19.27 1.92 -24.57
CA GLY A 675 -18.13 1.67 -25.48
C GLY A 675 -16.94 2.61 -25.24
N TYR A 676 -16.77 3.11 -24.00
CA TYR A 676 -15.64 3.97 -23.62
C TYR A 676 -14.48 3.19 -22.98
N PHE A 677 -14.56 1.86 -22.90
CA PHE A 677 -13.45 1.03 -22.44
C PHE A 677 -12.20 1.28 -23.30
N GLY A 678 -11.05 1.50 -22.65
CA GLY A 678 -9.79 1.85 -23.34
C GLY A 678 -9.70 3.30 -23.86
N LYS A 679 -10.81 4.07 -23.85
CA LYS A 679 -10.83 5.51 -24.18
C LYS A 679 -10.85 6.39 -22.95
N VAL A 680 -11.65 6.04 -21.95
CA VAL A 680 -11.68 6.68 -20.64
C VAL A 680 -10.94 5.78 -19.68
N LEU A 681 -9.76 6.22 -19.24
CA LEU A 681 -8.83 5.44 -18.43
C LEU A 681 -9.01 5.77 -16.95
N LEU A 682 -9.03 4.75 -16.10
CA LEU A 682 -8.95 4.91 -14.65
C LEU A 682 -7.46 4.89 -14.25
N CYS A 683 -6.90 6.05 -13.90
CA CYS A 683 -5.46 6.22 -13.74
C CYS A 683 -4.98 6.03 -12.30
N ASN A 684 -5.76 6.46 -11.31
CA ASN A 684 -5.43 6.29 -9.89
C ASN A 684 -6.67 6.34 -9.01
N LEU A 685 -6.57 5.73 -7.83
CA LEU A 685 -7.53 5.86 -6.73
C LEU A 685 -6.75 6.16 -5.45
N VAL A 686 -6.96 7.35 -4.89
CA VAL A 686 -6.24 7.84 -3.71
C VAL A 686 -7.23 8.13 -2.59
N HIS A 687 -7.29 7.29 -1.58
CA HIS A 687 -8.19 7.42 -0.44
C HIS A 687 -9.66 7.53 -0.84
N ASP A 688 -10.16 8.72 -1.12
CA ASP A 688 -11.51 9.09 -1.53
C ASP A 688 -11.54 9.84 -2.89
N GLU A 689 -10.40 10.00 -3.51
CA GLU A 689 -10.20 10.63 -4.81
C GLU A 689 -10.11 9.59 -5.94
N SER A 690 -10.77 9.86 -7.06
CA SER A 690 -10.60 9.12 -8.32
C SER A 690 -9.95 10.00 -9.38
N VAL A 691 -8.95 9.45 -10.08
CA VAL A 691 -8.23 10.13 -11.16
C VAL A 691 -8.48 9.39 -12.46
N ILE A 692 -9.07 10.08 -13.42
CA ILE A 692 -9.38 9.54 -14.75
C ILE A 692 -8.74 10.38 -15.86
N GLU A 693 -8.50 9.75 -17.01
CA GLU A 693 -8.02 10.39 -18.24
C GLU A 693 -8.97 10.06 -19.38
N PHE A 694 -9.25 11.03 -20.25
CA PHE A 694 -10.19 10.87 -21.35
C PHE A 694 -9.92 11.88 -22.46
N PRO A 695 -10.30 11.59 -23.73
CA PRO A 695 -10.25 12.53 -24.85
C PRO A 695 -11.03 13.83 -24.54
N GLN A 696 -10.46 14.98 -24.89
CA GLN A 696 -11.01 16.31 -24.55
C GLN A 696 -12.46 16.48 -24.99
N GLU A 697 -12.87 15.91 -26.12
CA GLU A 697 -14.23 15.97 -26.66
C GLU A 697 -15.26 15.24 -25.78
N LEU A 698 -14.83 14.33 -24.90
CA LEU A 698 -15.71 13.60 -23.97
C LEU A 698 -15.93 14.32 -22.64
N LYS A 699 -15.31 15.48 -22.41
CA LYS A 699 -15.35 16.19 -21.12
C LYS A 699 -16.76 16.37 -20.58
N ASP A 700 -17.66 16.93 -21.43
CA ASP A 700 -19.03 17.27 -21.02
C ASP A 700 -19.94 16.04 -20.82
N ILE A 701 -19.46 14.85 -21.18
CA ILE A 701 -20.13 13.58 -20.96
C ILE A 701 -19.54 12.85 -19.75
N VAL A 702 -18.23 12.70 -19.72
CA VAL A 702 -17.53 11.84 -18.76
C VAL A 702 -17.48 12.46 -17.35
N VAL A 703 -17.16 13.77 -17.25
CA VAL A 703 -17.01 14.42 -15.95
C VAL A 703 -18.33 14.48 -15.16
N PRO A 704 -19.48 14.87 -15.75
CA PRO A 704 -20.77 14.80 -15.06
C PRO A 704 -21.16 13.38 -14.66
N LYS A 705 -20.85 12.39 -15.48
CA LYS A 705 -21.14 10.98 -15.18
C LYS A 705 -20.27 10.43 -14.06
N LEU A 706 -18.98 10.78 -14.00
CA LEU A 706 -18.12 10.43 -12.89
C LEU A 706 -18.71 10.96 -11.57
N LYS A 707 -19.04 12.26 -11.55
CA LYS A 707 -19.68 12.89 -10.39
C LYS A 707 -20.99 12.20 -10.00
N GLU A 708 -21.88 11.97 -10.95
CA GLU A 708 -23.17 11.28 -10.73
C GLU A 708 -22.97 9.90 -10.07
N TYR A 709 -22.06 9.08 -10.59
CA TYR A 709 -21.84 7.73 -10.05
C TYR A 709 -21.12 7.75 -8.71
N MET A 710 -20.23 8.70 -8.46
CA MET A 710 -19.61 8.87 -7.16
C MET A 710 -20.67 9.26 -6.11
N GLU A 711 -21.48 10.28 -6.37
CA GLU A 711 -22.57 10.71 -5.47
C GLU A 711 -23.64 9.62 -5.30
N LYS A 712 -23.97 8.88 -6.35
CA LYS A 712 -24.88 7.73 -6.29
C LYS A 712 -24.34 6.60 -5.41
N GLY A 713 -23.07 6.25 -5.56
CA GLY A 713 -22.43 5.25 -4.71
C GLY A 713 -22.42 5.67 -3.23
N ALA A 714 -22.15 6.95 -2.97
CA ALA A 714 -22.19 7.51 -1.61
C ALA A 714 -23.61 7.40 -1.00
N SER A 715 -24.67 7.70 -1.74
CA SER A 715 -26.06 7.65 -1.26
C SER A 715 -26.55 6.24 -0.90
N VAL A 716 -25.84 5.18 -1.38
CA VAL A 716 -26.16 3.79 -1.00
C VAL A 716 -25.78 3.49 0.45
N LEU A 717 -24.72 4.08 0.96
CA LEU A 717 -24.20 3.79 2.29
C LEU A 717 -24.34 4.94 3.29
N CYS A 718 -24.32 6.21 2.85
CA CYS A 718 -24.63 7.38 3.67
C CYS A 718 -26.10 7.75 3.47
N LYS A 719 -26.91 7.70 4.54
CA LYS A 719 -28.36 7.81 4.44
C LYS A 719 -28.93 9.14 4.93
N LYS A 720 -28.27 9.78 5.91
CA LYS A 720 -28.82 10.97 6.56
C LYS A 720 -28.44 12.28 5.88
N LEU A 721 -27.37 12.28 5.09
CA LEU A 721 -26.89 13.48 4.40
C LEU A 721 -26.22 13.12 3.06
N PRO A 722 -26.19 14.06 2.09
CA PRO A 722 -25.49 13.86 0.83
C PRO A 722 -23.97 13.99 1.02
N ILE A 723 -23.21 13.27 0.19
CA ILE A 723 -21.76 13.43 0.07
C ILE A 723 -21.48 13.92 -1.35
N PRO A 724 -21.31 15.22 -1.57
CA PRO A 724 -21.05 15.78 -2.88
C PRO A 724 -19.60 15.51 -3.31
N CYS A 725 -19.38 15.48 -4.63
CA CYS A 725 -18.07 15.36 -5.24
C CYS A 725 -17.70 16.64 -5.98
N VAL A 726 -16.40 16.95 -5.99
CA VAL A 726 -15.86 18.13 -6.67
C VAL A 726 -14.87 17.66 -7.74
N PRO A 727 -15.25 17.59 -9.03
CA PRO A 727 -14.33 17.25 -10.10
C PRO A 727 -13.50 18.48 -10.50
N GLU A 728 -12.18 18.30 -10.60
CA GLU A 728 -11.23 19.27 -11.13
C GLU A 728 -10.57 18.70 -12.38
N THR A 729 -10.65 19.45 -13.50
CA THR A 729 -10.21 18.97 -14.82
C THR A 729 -9.12 19.86 -15.40
N GLY A 730 -8.04 19.27 -15.88
CA GLY A 730 -6.94 20.00 -16.51
C GLY A 730 -6.05 19.12 -17.39
N ASP A 731 -4.89 19.66 -17.74
CA ASP A 731 -3.82 19.02 -18.51
C ASP A 731 -2.82 18.23 -17.65
N HIS A 732 -3.12 18.07 -16.37
CA HIS A 732 -2.35 17.30 -15.41
C HIS A 732 -3.25 16.91 -14.23
N TRP A 733 -2.74 16.09 -13.31
CA TRP A 733 -3.44 15.77 -12.07
C TRP A 733 -3.47 16.99 -11.15
N ILE A 734 -4.64 17.67 -11.11
CA ILE A 734 -4.95 18.82 -10.26
C ILE A 734 -5.52 18.31 -8.93
N HIS A 735 -5.05 18.84 -7.81
CA HIS A 735 -5.68 18.68 -6.48
C HIS A 735 -5.25 19.79 -5.55
#